data_26324f065b75e2fd9ff12b3664f85686
#
_entry.id   26324f065b75e2fd9ff12b3664f85686
#
_cell.length_a   1.000
_cell.length_b   1.000
_cell.length_c   1.000
_cell.angle_alpha   90.00
_cell.angle_beta   90.00
_cell.angle_gamma   90.00
#
_symmetry.space_group_name_H-M   'P 1'
#
loop_
_entity.id
_entity.type
_entity.pdbx_description
1 polymer ?
#
loop_
_entity_poly.entity_id
_entity_poly.type
_entity_poly.pdbx_seq_one_letter_code
_entity_poly.pdbx_strand_id
1 'polypeptide(L)'
;MDRNNADVMKKMQYILNMRPVLNTEALFSDGSDYYRCPSNPKAGDKVRIRFRTKRNNVDMVYLVYDGKRQQMERVAKSNGFDYYETSIIMGEEIVRYHFEITYGWGTCYYNYQGVSMNPEERLEFEIYPDYDTPQWAKGAVMYQIFVDRFCNGDPTNDVEDREYFYIGDMTSRVRDWGKVPAVMGVREFYGGDLQGIMDKLDYLQDLGVDVIYLNPIFVSPSNHKYDIQDYEYVDPHYGKIVEDMDDGLLNEGDRENAHARKFIKRVTDKRNLEASNELFAKLVEEIHKRGMKVILDGVFNHCGSFNKWMDRERIYENQEGYPKGAYISADSPYRYYFNFYDENRWPYNPTYDGWWTHDTLPKLNYEASRDLYDKILEIGKKWVSAPYNVDGWRLDVAADLGHSNEFNHQFWKDFRKAVKEANPNAIILAEHYGNPESWLQGDEWDTVMNYDAFMEPLTWFLTGMEKHSDECRDDLYGNSDAFIGAMKTHMRALHMSALYTSMNELSNHDHSRFLTRTNRRVGRISYAGAEAASQNINPAVMREGVVVQMTWPGAPTVYYGDEAGVCGFTDPDNRRTYPWGHEDQMMIAFHRDMIKIHKEYDFLSNGSLVFLWNDYQGLCFGRFSHDERMIVILNNRNEDREVEIEVWKTGISRLKDSVLKRIMLSYRDGYTTEEYEYTAKAGVIRVPMPAFGAMVLYHKCENPTIFVED
;
A
#
# COMPACT_ATOMS: atom_id res chain seq x y z
N MET A 1 -30.43 38.82 -57.86
CA MET A 1 -29.43 38.27 -56.95
C MET A 1 -28.65 37.16 -57.65
N ASP A 2 -27.40 37.39 -57.84
CA ASP A 2 -26.56 36.57 -58.68
C ASP A 2 -26.41 35.15 -58.12
N ARG A 3 -26.62 34.10 -58.92
CA ARG A 3 -26.47 32.68 -58.50
C ARG A 3 -25.09 32.40 -57.88
N ASN A 4 -24.07 33.11 -58.36
CA ASN A 4 -22.71 33.04 -57.79
C ASN A 4 -22.63 33.47 -56.31
N ASN A 5 -23.41 34.48 -55.88
CA ASN A 5 -23.42 34.98 -54.52
C ASN A 5 -24.13 34.00 -53.55
N ALA A 6 -25.14 33.29 -54.02
CA ALA A 6 -25.86 32.28 -53.22
C ALA A 6 -24.99 31.02 -52.99
N ASP A 7 -24.17 30.62 -53.97
CA ASP A 7 -23.24 29.47 -53.82
C ASP A 7 -22.03 29.84 -52.95
N VAL A 8 -21.54 31.06 -53.01
CA VAL A 8 -20.48 31.54 -52.10
C VAL A 8 -21.01 31.62 -50.67
N MET A 9 -22.23 32.13 -50.47
CA MET A 9 -22.87 32.16 -49.14
C MET A 9 -23.14 30.77 -48.58
N LYS A 10 -23.57 29.80 -49.39
CA LYS A 10 -23.70 28.40 -48.98
C LYS A 10 -22.38 27.77 -48.63
N LYS A 11 -21.32 28.01 -49.41
CA LYS A 11 -19.95 27.54 -49.09
C LYS A 11 -19.43 28.17 -47.84
N MET A 12 -19.59 29.48 -47.63
CA MET A 12 -19.21 30.16 -46.39
C MET A 12 -19.97 29.60 -45.19
N GLN A 13 -21.30 29.39 -45.32
CA GLN A 13 -22.12 28.82 -44.27
C GLN A 13 -21.73 27.37 -43.96
N TYR A 14 -21.37 26.60 -45.00
CA TYR A 14 -20.84 25.24 -44.86
C TYR A 14 -19.48 25.25 -44.14
N ILE A 15 -18.54 26.16 -44.49
CA ILE A 15 -17.24 26.33 -43.84
C ILE A 15 -17.40 26.81 -42.39
N LEU A 16 -18.34 27.74 -42.12
CA LEU A 16 -18.65 28.21 -40.78
C LEU A 16 -19.31 27.13 -39.92
N ASN A 17 -20.01 26.18 -40.53
CA ASN A 17 -20.60 25.02 -39.84
C ASN A 17 -19.64 23.85 -39.71
N MET A 18 -18.49 23.84 -40.43
CA MET A 18 -17.40 22.87 -40.26
C MET A 18 -16.50 23.28 -39.07
N ARG A 19 -17.08 23.33 -37.87
CA ARG A 19 -16.26 23.48 -36.66
C ARG A 19 -15.51 22.19 -36.40
N PRO A 20 -14.24 22.25 -35.93
CA PRO A 20 -13.51 21.05 -35.60
C PRO A 20 -14.25 20.26 -34.51
N VAL A 21 -14.38 18.96 -34.73
CA VAL A 21 -14.92 18.04 -33.71
C VAL A 21 -14.08 18.16 -32.43
N LEU A 22 -14.75 18.25 -31.31
CA LEU A 22 -14.04 18.25 -30.00
C LEU A 22 -13.18 17.01 -29.87
N ASN A 23 -11.90 17.19 -29.59
CA ASN A 23 -11.01 16.09 -29.24
C ASN A 23 -11.06 15.89 -27.72
N THR A 24 -11.94 14.99 -27.29
CA THR A 24 -12.14 14.69 -25.86
C THR A 24 -10.90 14.08 -25.20
N GLU A 25 -10.08 13.34 -25.94
CA GLU A 25 -8.83 12.74 -25.42
C GLU A 25 -7.71 13.76 -25.12
N ALA A 26 -7.84 14.98 -25.66
CA ALA A 26 -6.92 16.06 -25.36
C ALA A 26 -7.30 16.86 -24.11
N LEU A 27 -8.53 16.68 -23.62
CA LEU A 27 -9.00 17.30 -22.37
C LEU A 27 -8.33 16.60 -21.22
N PHE A 28 -7.66 17.36 -20.33
CA PHE A 28 -6.99 16.76 -19.18
C PHE A 28 -6.77 17.77 -18.05
N SER A 29 -7.04 17.33 -16.84
CA SER A 29 -6.60 17.89 -15.58
C SER A 29 -6.66 16.78 -14.52
N ASP A 30 -5.87 16.91 -13.47
CA ASP A 30 -5.89 16.05 -12.30
C ASP A 30 -5.47 16.82 -11.04
N GLY A 31 -5.24 16.12 -9.94
CA GLY A 31 -4.80 16.73 -8.68
C GLY A 31 -3.30 16.83 -8.49
N SER A 32 -2.48 16.51 -9.51
CA SER A 32 -1.02 16.62 -9.44
C SER A 32 -0.56 18.08 -9.40
N ASP A 33 0.65 18.34 -8.90
CA ASP A 33 1.23 19.69 -8.82
C ASP A 33 1.30 20.40 -10.17
N TYR A 34 1.35 19.64 -11.27
CA TYR A 34 1.35 20.22 -12.61
C TYR A 34 0.00 20.86 -12.98
N TYR A 35 -1.12 20.34 -12.46
CA TYR A 35 -2.47 20.82 -12.75
C TYR A 35 -3.15 21.52 -11.57
N ARG A 36 -2.69 21.30 -10.34
CA ARG A 36 -3.20 21.95 -9.13
C ARG A 36 -2.04 22.29 -8.20
N CYS A 37 -1.76 23.56 -8.02
CA CYS A 37 -0.60 24.01 -7.23
C CYS A 37 -0.99 25.10 -6.22
N PRO A 38 -0.71 24.85 -4.90
CA PRO A 38 -0.20 23.62 -4.36
C PRO A 38 -1.23 22.46 -4.46
N SER A 39 -0.76 21.22 -4.59
CA SER A 39 -1.63 20.03 -4.62
C SER A 39 -2.27 19.75 -3.26
N ASN A 40 -1.58 20.12 -2.16
CA ASN A 40 -2.04 19.98 -0.78
C ASN A 40 -2.08 21.36 -0.12
N PRO A 41 -3.12 22.17 -0.36
CA PRO A 41 -3.20 23.54 0.14
C PRO A 41 -3.60 23.56 1.63
N LYS A 42 -3.20 24.63 2.28
CA LYS A 42 -3.71 25.03 3.60
C LYS A 42 -4.87 25.99 3.45
N ALA A 43 -5.68 26.08 4.50
CA ALA A 43 -6.69 27.15 4.57
C ALA A 43 -6.02 28.53 4.41
N GLY A 44 -6.57 29.36 3.50
CA GLY A 44 -6.02 30.65 3.11
C GLY A 44 -5.08 30.63 1.91
N ASP A 45 -4.61 29.48 1.45
CA ASP A 45 -3.75 29.40 0.28
C ASP A 45 -4.46 29.76 -1.02
N LYS A 46 -3.72 30.39 -1.94
CA LYS A 46 -4.15 30.61 -3.32
C LYS A 46 -3.82 29.34 -4.13
N VAL A 47 -4.83 28.57 -4.52
CA VAL A 47 -4.70 27.35 -5.30
C VAL A 47 -4.88 27.67 -6.78
N ARG A 48 -3.86 27.45 -7.58
CA ARG A 48 -3.93 27.54 -9.05
C ARG A 48 -4.41 26.22 -9.61
N ILE A 49 -5.43 26.27 -10.48
CA ILE A 49 -6.01 25.10 -11.15
C ILE A 49 -5.84 25.27 -12.65
N ARG A 50 -5.30 24.25 -13.30
CA ARG A 50 -4.97 24.22 -14.73
C ARG A 50 -5.81 23.18 -15.45
N PHE A 51 -6.15 23.48 -16.72
CA PHE A 51 -6.84 22.59 -17.63
C PHE A 51 -6.18 22.61 -19.01
N ARG A 52 -6.04 21.44 -19.64
CA ARG A 52 -5.46 21.28 -20.98
C ARG A 52 -6.53 20.90 -22.00
N THR A 53 -6.44 21.49 -23.21
CA THR A 53 -7.27 21.15 -24.37
C THR A 53 -6.41 20.98 -25.62
N LYS A 54 -6.96 20.40 -26.70
CA LYS A 54 -6.33 20.50 -28.01
C LYS A 54 -6.31 21.97 -28.47
N ARG A 55 -5.25 22.36 -29.15
CA ARG A 55 -5.08 23.75 -29.67
C ARG A 55 -6.25 24.20 -30.51
N ASN A 56 -6.83 25.36 -30.21
CA ASN A 56 -7.95 26.02 -30.89
C ASN A 56 -9.17 25.07 -31.06
N ASN A 57 -9.51 24.25 -30.09
CA ASN A 57 -10.56 23.24 -30.19
C ASN A 57 -11.78 23.50 -29.29
N VAL A 58 -11.67 24.43 -28.37
CA VAL A 58 -12.74 24.85 -27.46
C VAL A 58 -12.96 26.36 -27.53
N ASP A 59 -14.17 26.82 -27.21
CA ASP A 59 -14.51 28.24 -27.18
C ASP A 59 -14.10 28.84 -25.81
N MET A 60 -14.54 28.20 -24.69
CA MET A 60 -14.25 28.64 -23.34
C MET A 60 -14.10 27.44 -22.41
N VAL A 61 -13.35 27.62 -21.34
CA VAL A 61 -13.24 26.70 -20.20
C VAL A 61 -13.64 27.44 -18.93
N TYR A 62 -14.44 26.81 -18.10
CA TYR A 62 -14.87 27.32 -16.81
C TYR A 62 -14.53 26.33 -15.72
N LEU A 63 -14.07 26.82 -14.58
CA LEU A 63 -14.06 26.10 -13.32
C LEU A 63 -15.39 26.30 -12.63
N VAL A 64 -16.06 25.20 -12.28
CA VAL A 64 -17.30 25.23 -11.49
C VAL A 64 -16.99 24.61 -10.13
N TYR A 65 -17.19 25.38 -9.07
CA TYR A 65 -16.92 24.96 -7.69
C TYR A 65 -17.87 25.66 -6.73
N ASP A 66 -18.39 24.98 -5.73
CA ASP A 66 -19.29 25.51 -4.71
C ASP A 66 -20.46 26.33 -5.29
N GLY A 67 -21.03 25.88 -6.42
CA GLY A 67 -22.09 26.59 -7.15
C GLY A 67 -21.65 27.87 -7.88
N LYS A 68 -20.36 28.21 -7.87
CA LYS A 68 -19.78 29.32 -8.62
C LYS A 68 -19.25 28.84 -9.96
N ARG A 69 -19.36 29.68 -10.99
CA ARG A 69 -18.82 29.41 -12.33
C ARG A 69 -17.81 30.51 -12.68
N GLN A 70 -16.53 30.12 -12.76
CA GLN A 70 -15.42 31.06 -13.00
C GLN A 70 -14.75 30.75 -14.33
N GLN A 71 -14.64 31.74 -15.21
CA GLN A 71 -13.95 31.59 -16.49
C GLN A 71 -12.46 31.41 -16.26
N MET A 72 -11.84 30.47 -16.98
CA MET A 72 -10.40 30.25 -16.98
C MET A 72 -9.73 30.99 -18.12
N GLU A 73 -8.55 31.56 -17.86
CA GLU A 73 -7.76 32.27 -18.85
C GLU A 73 -6.81 31.34 -19.59
N ARG A 74 -6.63 31.58 -20.90
CA ARG A 74 -5.66 30.80 -21.67
C ARG A 74 -4.27 31.37 -21.47
N VAL A 75 -3.44 30.66 -20.72
CA VAL A 75 -2.08 31.10 -20.27
C VAL A 75 -0.95 30.60 -21.15
N ALA A 76 -1.13 29.50 -21.90
CA ALA A 76 -0.07 28.97 -22.75
C ALA A 76 -0.60 28.19 -23.96
N LYS A 77 0.29 28.07 -24.98
CA LYS A 77 0.11 27.23 -26.17
C LYS A 77 1.39 26.45 -26.40
N SER A 78 1.34 25.13 -26.28
CA SER A 78 2.52 24.29 -26.44
C SER A 78 2.18 22.92 -26.99
N ASN A 79 3.05 22.33 -27.80
CA ASN A 79 3.00 20.95 -28.27
C ASN A 79 1.67 20.51 -28.91
N GLY A 80 0.86 21.48 -29.44
CA GLY A 80 -0.46 21.19 -30.00
C GLY A 80 -1.61 21.33 -29.04
N PHE A 81 -1.36 21.87 -27.83
CA PHE A 81 -2.35 22.10 -26.78
C PHE A 81 -2.51 23.58 -26.45
N ASP A 82 -3.66 23.94 -25.91
CA ASP A 82 -3.95 25.16 -25.19
C ASP A 82 -4.07 24.80 -23.69
N TYR A 83 -3.54 25.68 -22.82
CA TYR A 83 -3.64 25.54 -21.37
C TYR A 83 -4.41 26.73 -20.80
N TYR A 84 -5.33 26.41 -19.90
CA TYR A 84 -6.18 27.39 -19.21
C TYR A 84 -5.92 27.33 -17.73
N GLU A 85 -5.94 28.48 -17.06
CA GLU A 85 -5.73 28.58 -15.62
C GLU A 85 -6.74 29.51 -14.97
N THR A 86 -6.99 29.24 -13.71
CA THR A 86 -7.62 30.15 -12.75
C THR A 86 -7.14 29.83 -11.34
N SER A 87 -7.45 30.69 -10.40
CA SER A 87 -7.09 30.45 -8.98
C SER A 87 -8.30 30.63 -8.08
N ILE A 88 -8.32 29.86 -7.00
CA ILE A 88 -9.29 29.97 -5.91
C ILE A 88 -8.53 30.21 -4.61
N ILE A 89 -9.19 30.79 -3.61
CA ILE A 89 -8.67 30.86 -2.24
C ILE A 89 -9.28 29.73 -1.46
N MET A 90 -8.44 28.89 -0.86
CA MET A 90 -8.88 27.75 -0.07
C MET A 90 -9.53 28.20 1.23
N GLY A 91 -10.72 27.67 1.54
CA GLY A 91 -11.39 27.83 2.83
C GLY A 91 -10.98 26.76 3.83
N GLU A 92 -11.73 26.65 4.92
CA GLU A 92 -11.61 25.58 5.93
C GLU A 92 -12.37 24.29 5.52
N GLU A 93 -13.26 24.39 4.52
CA GLU A 93 -14.09 23.29 4.03
C GLU A 93 -13.51 22.66 2.75
N ILE A 94 -13.89 21.41 2.49
CA ILE A 94 -13.53 20.70 1.26
C ILE A 94 -14.14 21.42 0.06
N VAL A 95 -13.32 21.76 -0.92
CA VAL A 95 -13.79 22.33 -2.20
C VAL A 95 -14.00 21.22 -3.21
N ARG A 96 -15.21 21.14 -3.77
CA ARG A 96 -15.56 20.26 -4.87
C ARG A 96 -15.65 21.04 -6.18
N TYR A 97 -15.05 20.50 -7.25
CA TYR A 97 -15.04 21.20 -8.53
C TYR A 97 -15.03 20.25 -9.73
N HIS A 98 -15.51 20.78 -10.84
CA HIS A 98 -15.37 20.19 -12.17
C HIS A 98 -15.12 21.30 -13.21
N PHE A 99 -14.81 20.89 -14.45
CA PHE A 99 -14.65 21.84 -15.55
C PHE A 99 -15.87 21.75 -16.47
N GLU A 100 -16.34 22.93 -16.91
CA GLU A 100 -17.33 23.06 -17.97
C GLU A 100 -16.64 23.59 -19.22
N ILE A 101 -16.76 22.89 -20.35
CA ILE A 101 -16.08 23.20 -21.61
C ILE A 101 -17.13 23.48 -22.68
N THR A 102 -17.12 24.70 -23.24
CA THR A 102 -17.97 25.04 -24.35
C THR A 102 -17.23 24.96 -25.68
N TYR A 103 -17.88 24.38 -26.69
CA TYR A 103 -17.29 24.19 -28.02
C TYR A 103 -18.40 24.26 -29.09
N GLY A 104 -18.27 25.13 -30.09
CA GLY A 104 -19.25 25.26 -31.14
C GLY A 104 -20.66 25.49 -30.62
N TRP A 105 -21.51 24.51 -30.73
CA TRP A 105 -22.89 24.52 -30.25
C TRP A 105 -23.13 23.61 -29.06
N GLY A 106 -22.04 23.04 -28.49
CA GLY A 106 -22.11 22.04 -27.42
C GLY A 106 -21.40 22.49 -26.16
N THR A 107 -21.74 21.79 -25.08
CA THR A 107 -21.08 21.85 -23.80
C THR A 107 -20.78 20.41 -23.32
N CYS A 108 -19.62 20.18 -22.77
CA CYS A 108 -19.32 18.97 -22.02
C CYS A 108 -18.66 19.34 -20.70
N TYR A 109 -18.54 18.36 -19.84
CA TYR A 109 -17.97 18.49 -18.51
C TYR A 109 -16.76 17.57 -18.38
N TYR A 110 -15.84 17.93 -17.51
CA TYR A 110 -14.69 17.09 -17.17
C TYR A 110 -14.58 17.00 -15.66
N ASN A 111 -14.58 15.78 -15.16
CA ASN A 111 -14.50 15.43 -13.75
C ASN A 111 -13.40 14.37 -13.51
N TYR A 112 -13.35 13.80 -12.32
CA TYR A 112 -12.34 12.81 -11.97
C TYR A 112 -12.30 11.58 -12.90
N GLN A 113 -13.42 11.14 -13.45
CA GLN A 113 -13.46 10.01 -14.40
C GLN A 113 -13.17 10.42 -15.85
N GLY A 114 -13.10 11.73 -16.14
CA GLY A 114 -12.86 12.26 -17.46
C GLY A 114 -14.05 13.03 -18.01
N VAL A 115 -14.31 12.91 -19.33
CA VAL A 115 -15.34 13.67 -20.04
C VAL A 115 -16.74 13.08 -19.79
N SER A 116 -17.71 13.93 -19.46
CA SER A 116 -19.12 13.60 -19.34
C SER A 116 -20.00 14.62 -20.10
N MET A 117 -21.22 14.22 -20.45
CA MET A 117 -22.18 15.12 -21.13
C MET A 117 -23.07 15.88 -20.13
N ASN A 118 -23.07 15.48 -18.88
CA ASN A 118 -23.80 16.11 -17.78
C ASN A 118 -22.87 16.35 -16.60
N PRO A 119 -23.12 17.38 -15.77
CA PRO A 119 -22.41 17.52 -14.50
C PRO A 119 -22.81 16.37 -13.58
N GLU A 120 -21.80 15.76 -12.94
CA GLU A 120 -21.99 14.65 -12.00
C GLU A 120 -21.27 14.99 -10.70
N GLU A 121 -21.98 15.56 -9.72
CA GLU A 121 -21.44 16.05 -8.46
C GLU A 121 -20.63 14.95 -7.72
N ARG A 122 -21.10 13.70 -7.74
CA ARG A 122 -20.41 12.57 -7.11
C ARG A 122 -19.05 12.23 -7.73
N LEU A 123 -18.73 12.78 -8.91
CA LEU A 123 -17.48 12.55 -9.64
C LEU A 123 -16.60 13.80 -9.70
N GLU A 124 -16.93 14.84 -8.96
CA GLU A 124 -16.11 16.04 -8.87
C GLU A 124 -14.73 15.77 -8.28
N PHE A 125 -13.76 16.58 -8.67
CA PHE A 125 -12.48 16.64 -7.97
C PHE A 125 -12.67 17.24 -6.59
N GLU A 126 -11.89 16.80 -5.64
CA GLU A 126 -11.90 17.30 -4.27
C GLU A 126 -10.56 17.88 -3.87
N ILE A 127 -10.59 18.98 -3.11
CA ILE A 127 -9.43 19.59 -2.49
C ILE A 127 -9.69 19.65 -0.99
N TYR A 128 -8.86 18.97 -0.23
CA TYR A 128 -8.91 18.94 1.22
C TYR A 128 -7.95 20.02 1.77
N PRO A 129 -8.42 20.96 2.60
CA PRO A 129 -7.53 21.90 3.29
C PRO A 129 -6.75 21.18 4.39
N ASP A 130 -5.51 21.61 4.59
CA ASP A 130 -4.65 21.13 5.68
C ASP A 130 -4.41 19.61 5.74
N TYR A 131 -4.69 18.89 4.65
CA TYR A 131 -4.41 17.47 4.54
C TYR A 131 -3.10 17.23 3.77
N ASP A 132 -2.07 16.82 4.48
CA ASP A 132 -0.82 16.36 3.87
C ASP A 132 -0.28 15.14 4.61
N THR A 133 0.37 14.27 3.86
CA THR A 133 1.08 13.09 4.37
C THR A 133 2.57 13.39 4.47
N PRO A 134 3.32 12.67 5.31
CA PRO A 134 4.76 12.89 5.41
C PRO A 134 5.44 12.80 4.04
N GLN A 135 6.23 13.83 3.69
CA GLN A 135 6.86 13.91 2.37
C GLN A 135 7.76 12.70 2.06
N TRP A 136 8.44 12.15 3.09
CA TRP A 136 9.29 10.99 2.93
C TRP A 136 8.54 9.72 2.50
N ALA A 137 7.22 9.64 2.77
CA ALA A 137 6.42 8.46 2.47
C ALA A 137 5.85 8.46 1.04
N LYS A 138 5.82 9.63 0.36
CA LYS A 138 5.30 9.74 -1.01
C LYS A 138 6.21 9.01 -1.99
N GLY A 139 5.72 7.92 -2.56
CA GLY A 139 6.48 7.07 -3.47
C GLY A 139 7.63 6.31 -2.80
N ALA A 140 7.69 6.22 -1.48
CA ALA A 140 8.75 5.50 -0.79
C ALA A 140 8.69 4.00 -1.10
N VAL A 141 9.85 3.40 -1.37
CA VAL A 141 9.97 1.96 -1.56
C VAL A 141 9.95 1.28 -0.20
N MET A 142 8.85 0.60 0.10
CA MET A 142 8.65 -0.10 1.36
C MET A 142 8.99 -1.59 1.23
N TYR A 143 9.43 -2.20 2.33
CA TYR A 143 9.75 -3.62 2.40
C TYR A 143 9.13 -4.23 3.66
N GLN A 144 8.18 -5.14 3.48
CA GLN A 144 7.47 -5.81 4.56
C GLN A 144 8.23 -7.05 5.03
N ILE A 145 8.49 -7.14 6.33
CA ILE A 145 9.20 -8.27 6.95
C ILE A 145 8.29 -9.02 7.91
N PHE A 146 8.08 -10.33 7.64
CA PHE A 146 7.56 -11.28 8.62
C PHE A 146 8.76 -11.84 9.40
N VAL A 147 8.94 -11.35 10.63
CA VAL A 147 10.22 -11.46 11.36
C VAL A 147 10.69 -12.90 11.54
N ASP A 148 9.81 -13.81 12.02
CA ASP A 148 10.12 -15.23 12.25
C ASP A 148 10.69 -15.95 11.01
N ARG A 149 10.46 -15.41 9.80
CA ARG A 149 10.79 -16.06 8.53
C ARG A 149 11.84 -15.35 7.70
N PHE A 150 12.40 -14.24 8.21
CA PHE A 150 13.35 -13.44 7.43
C PHE A 150 14.79 -13.87 7.62
N CYS A 151 15.33 -13.81 8.86
CA CYS A 151 16.69 -14.24 9.18
C CYS A 151 16.83 -14.49 10.67
N ASN A 152 17.43 -15.64 11.05
CA ASN A 152 17.80 -15.94 12.43
C ASN A 152 19.21 -15.41 12.70
N GLY A 153 19.35 -14.39 13.53
CA GLY A 153 20.62 -13.75 13.91
C GLY A 153 21.13 -14.16 15.28
N ASP A 154 20.23 -14.57 16.19
CA ASP A 154 20.56 -15.01 17.55
C ASP A 154 19.80 -16.30 17.94
N PRO A 155 20.34 -17.48 17.63
CA PRO A 155 19.67 -18.75 17.96
C PRO A 155 19.44 -19.01 19.45
N THR A 156 19.95 -18.15 20.33
CA THR A 156 19.77 -18.29 21.79
C THR A 156 18.42 -17.79 22.28
N ASN A 157 17.72 -17.00 21.44
CA ASN A 157 16.39 -16.49 21.75
C ASN A 157 15.26 -17.33 21.14
N ASP A 158 15.57 -18.35 20.34
CA ASP A 158 14.56 -19.17 19.66
C ASP A 158 13.54 -19.78 20.63
N VAL A 159 12.28 -19.86 20.20
CA VAL A 159 11.25 -20.65 20.88
C VAL A 159 11.64 -22.12 20.84
N GLU A 160 11.52 -22.81 21.98
CA GLU A 160 11.89 -24.21 22.09
C GLU A 160 10.70 -25.15 21.87
N ASP A 161 11.00 -26.44 21.59
CA ASP A 161 9.99 -27.48 21.55
C ASP A 161 9.35 -27.61 22.92
N ARG A 162 8.01 -27.58 22.99
CA ARG A 162 7.24 -27.67 24.25
C ARG A 162 7.49 -26.52 25.24
N GLU A 163 7.84 -25.35 24.74
CA GLU A 163 8.02 -24.20 25.61
C GLU A 163 6.70 -23.76 26.25
N TYR A 164 5.61 -23.81 25.49
CA TYR A 164 4.23 -23.59 25.94
C TYR A 164 3.23 -24.33 25.04
N PHE A 165 1.97 -24.35 25.46
CA PHE A 165 0.85 -24.91 24.71
C PHE A 165 0.09 -23.80 23.99
N TYR A 166 -0.15 -23.93 22.68
CA TYR A 166 -0.82 -22.92 21.89
C TYR A 166 -1.71 -23.55 20.80
N ILE A 167 -2.98 -23.13 20.75
CA ILE A 167 -4.00 -23.61 19.76
C ILE A 167 -3.94 -25.13 19.53
N GLY A 168 -4.21 -25.87 20.61
CA GLY A 168 -4.43 -27.33 20.54
C GLY A 168 -3.18 -28.21 20.57
N ASP A 169 -1.95 -27.65 20.55
CA ASP A 169 -0.71 -28.42 20.65
C ASP A 169 0.43 -27.58 21.23
N MET A 170 1.58 -28.18 21.43
CA MET A 170 2.78 -27.52 21.94
C MET A 170 3.54 -26.78 20.84
N THR A 171 4.29 -25.76 21.23
CA THR A 171 5.23 -25.08 20.33
C THR A 171 6.29 -26.03 19.79
N SER A 172 6.75 -25.75 18.57
CA SER A 172 7.77 -26.53 17.87
C SER A 172 8.81 -25.61 17.24
N ARG A 173 10.09 -25.84 17.56
CA ARG A 173 11.21 -25.20 16.89
C ARG A 173 11.51 -25.89 15.57
N VAL A 174 11.46 -25.13 14.48
CA VAL A 174 11.83 -25.62 13.14
C VAL A 174 13.36 -25.45 12.97
N ARG A 175 14.07 -26.56 12.81
CA ARG A 175 15.54 -26.57 12.66
C ARG A 175 15.98 -26.53 11.19
N ASP A 176 15.12 -26.94 10.28
CA ASP A 176 15.34 -26.83 8.84
C ASP A 176 14.74 -25.53 8.33
N TRP A 177 15.60 -24.54 8.10
CA TRP A 177 15.17 -23.23 7.61
C TRP A 177 14.37 -23.31 6.29
N GLY A 178 14.67 -24.29 5.44
CA GLY A 178 13.98 -24.51 4.16
C GLY A 178 12.66 -25.28 4.25
N LYS A 179 12.25 -25.75 5.45
CA LYS A 179 11.00 -26.45 5.62
C LYS A 179 9.84 -25.53 5.27
N VAL A 180 8.87 -26.01 4.49
CA VAL A 180 7.59 -25.30 4.25
C VAL A 180 6.70 -25.33 5.49
N PRO A 181 5.94 -24.24 5.77
CA PRO A 181 5.01 -24.20 6.89
C PRO A 181 3.97 -25.31 6.82
N ALA A 182 3.63 -25.90 7.98
CA ALA A 182 2.52 -26.85 8.08
C ALA A 182 1.17 -26.13 7.97
N VAL A 183 0.10 -26.88 7.69
CA VAL A 183 -1.29 -26.35 7.62
C VAL A 183 -1.68 -25.61 8.91
N MET A 184 -1.25 -26.12 10.06
CA MET A 184 -1.40 -25.48 11.38
C MET A 184 -0.07 -24.91 11.86
N GLY A 185 0.64 -24.18 10.97
CA GLY A 185 1.98 -23.69 11.21
C GLY A 185 2.09 -22.52 12.20
N VAL A 186 1.01 -22.08 12.82
CA VAL A 186 0.95 -20.95 13.75
C VAL A 186 1.84 -21.11 15.00
N ARG A 187 2.17 -22.35 15.38
CA ARG A 187 3.04 -22.70 16.50
C ARG A 187 4.40 -23.25 16.09
N GLU A 188 4.72 -23.19 14.79
CA GLU A 188 6.05 -23.53 14.25
C GLU A 188 6.91 -22.28 14.19
N PHE A 189 8.04 -22.26 14.91
CA PHE A 189 8.96 -21.13 14.98
C PHE A 189 10.25 -21.44 14.25
N TYR A 190 10.63 -20.55 13.31
CA TYR A 190 11.85 -20.67 12.51
C TYR A 190 13.01 -19.87 13.13
N GLY A 191 12.70 -18.97 14.06
CA GLY A 191 13.70 -18.24 14.83
C GLY A 191 14.22 -16.98 14.16
N GLY A 192 13.56 -16.46 13.13
CA GLY A 192 13.90 -15.13 12.63
C GLY A 192 13.69 -14.06 13.71
N ASP A 193 14.58 -13.07 13.78
CA ASP A 193 14.65 -12.13 14.88
C ASP A 193 15.17 -10.73 14.47
N LEU A 194 15.23 -9.80 15.42
CA LEU A 194 15.71 -8.43 15.19
C LEU A 194 17.22 -8.38 14.88
N GLN A 195 18.02 -9.30 15.44
CA GLN A 195 19.43 -9.38 15.11
C GLN A 195 19.61 -9.82 13.65
N GLY A 196 18.82 -10.80 13.18
CA GLY A 196 18.83 -11.23 11.78
C GLY A 196 18.42 -10.12 10.82
N ILE A 197 17.46 -9.26 11.19
CA ILE A 197 17.15 -8.06 10.41
C ILE A 197 18.35 -7.12 10.39
N MET A 198 18.96 -6.87 11.53
CA MET A 198 20.16 -6.01 11.64
C MET A 198 21.30 -6.50 10.76
N ASP A 199 21.54 -7.80 10.71
CA ASP A 199 22.57 -8.44 9.88
C ASP A 199 22.29 -8.32 8.37
N LYS A 200 21.04 -8.03 7.99
CA LYS A 200 20.61 -7.90 6.59
C LYS A 200 20.30 -6.45 6.15
N LEU A 201 20.59 -5.46 6.98
CA LEU A 201 20.33 -4.05 6.62
C LEU A 201 21.12 -3.60 5.38
N ASP A 202 22.34 -4.09 5.19
CA ASP A 202 23.13 -3.74 4.00
C ASP A 202 22.52 -4.32 2.72
N TYR A 203 21.92 -5.53 2.79
CA TYR A 203 21.15 -6.11 1.69
C TYR A 203 19.95 -5.25 1.34
N LEU A 204 19.17 -4.82 2.34
CA LEU A 204 18.00 -3.98 2.12
C LEU A 204 18.35 -2.60 1.55
N GLN A 205 19.46 -2.02 2.02
CA GLN A 205 19.99 -0.76 1.49
C GLN A 205 20.45 -0.92 0.03
N ASP A 206 21.16 -2.00 -0.30
CA ASP A 206 21.61 -2.30 -1.67
C ASP A 206 20.46 -2.59 -2.62
N LEU A 207 19.38 -3.21 -2.12
CA LEU A 207 18.14 -3.38 -2.89
C LEU A 207 17.45 -2.03 -3.19
N GLY A 208 17.70 -1.00 -2.38
CA GLY A 208 17.15 0.35 -2.54
C GLY A 208 15.93 0.65 -1.67
N VAL A 209 15.70 -0.11 -0.60
CA VAL A 209 14.60 0.08 0.35
C VAL A 209 14.70 1.44 1.05
N ASP A 210 13.58 2.14 1.15
CA ASP A 210 13.45 3.40 1.90
C ASP A 210 12.80 3.17 3.27
N VAL A 211 11.90 2.20 3.39
CA VAL A 211 11.10 1.96 4.60
C VAL A 211 10.99 0.47 4.89
N ILE A 212 11.27 0.08 6.12
CA ILE A 212 11.04 -1.28 6.62
C ILE A 212 9.72 -1.28 7.38
N TYR A 213 8.74 -2.05 6.91
CA TYR A 213 7.51 -2.34 7.64
C TYR A 213 7.65 -3.70 8.33
N LEU A 214 7.60 -3.70 9.65
CA LEU A 214 7.66 -4.92 10.46
C LEU A 214 6.26 -5.40 10.80
N ASN A 215 5.91 -6.65 10.46
CA ASN A 215 4.77 -7.32 11.08
C ASN A 215 4.94 -7.30 12.60
N PRO A 216 3.89 -7.55 13.41
CA PRO A 216 3.93 -7.32 14.86
C PRO A 216 5.18 -7.93 15.53
N ILE A 217 5.81 -7.17 16.42
CA ILE A 217 7.03 -7.56 17.13
C ILE A 217 6.87 -7.64 18.64
N PHE A 218 5.70 -7.25 19.16
CA PHE A 218 5.43 -7.22 20.59
C PHE A 218 5.29 -8.64 21.16
N VAL A 219 5.45 -8.80 22.48
CA VAL A 219 5.30 -10.09 23.16
C VAL A 219 4.01 -10.75 22.72
N SER A 220 4.08 -11.97 22.19
CA SER A 220 2.93 -12.73 21.67
C SER A 220 3.25 -14.20 21.55
N PRO A 221 2.28 -15.11 21.78
CA PRO A 221 2.52 -16.53 21.76
C PRO A 221 2.58 -17.14 20.35
N SER A 222 2.06 -16.47 19.32
CA SER A 222 2.14 -16.97 17.93
C SER A 222 3.38 -16.50 17.19
N ASN A 223 3.72 -17.15 16.09
CA ASN A 223 4.78 -16.71 15.22
C ASN A 223 4.39 -15.46 14.39
N HIS A 224 3.09 -15.20 14.17
CA HIS A 224 2.59 -14.01 13.47
C HIS A 224 2.40 -12.80 14.38
N LYS A 225 2.26 -13.01 15.68
CA LYS A 225 2.16 -12.00 16.75
C LYS A 225 1.01 -11.01 16.65
N TYR A 226 -0.08 -11.36 15.93
CA TYR A 226 -1.34 -10.60 15.96
C TYR A 226 -2.19 -10.83 17.20
N ASP A 227 -1.76 -11.72 18.09
CA ASP A 227 -2.35 -12.03 19.39
C ASP A 227 -1.49 -11.47 20.55
N ILE A 228 -1.38 -10.13 20.59
CA ILE A 228 -0.43 -9.43 21.46
C ILE A 228 -0.68 -9.75 22.94
N GLN A 229 0.40 -10.11 23.62
CA GLN A 229 0.46 -10.40 25.05
C GLN A 229 0.88 -9.18 25.88
N ASP A 230 1.80 -8.36 25.37
CA ASP A 230 2.22 -7.10 25.99
C ASP A 230 2.64 -6.07 24.95
N TYR A 231 1.90 -4.96 24.87
CA TYR A 231 2.13 -3.86 23.91
C TYR A 231 3.32 -2.96 24.25
N GLU A 232 3.84 -3.08 25.48
CA GLU A 232 4.89 -2.19 25.98
C GLU A 232 6.29 -2.71 25.73
N TYR A 233 6.42 -3.99 25.30
CA TYR A 233 7.70 -4.65 25.11
C TYR A 233 7.75 -5.47 23.82
N VAL A 234 8.93 -5.44 23.21
CA VAL A 234 9.29 -6.36 22.11
C VAL A 234 9.42 -7.77 22.70
N ASP A 235 8.96 -8.76 21.93
CA ASP A 235 9.05 -10.16 22.32
C ASP A 235 10.52 -10.58 22.53
N PRO A 236 10.91 -11.13 23.69
CA PRO A 236 12.27 -11.61 23.92
C PRO A 236 12.75 -12.68 22.92
N HIS A 237 11.82 -13.43 22.30
CA HIS A 237 12.16 -14.38 21.23
C HIS A 237 12.49 -13.69 19.89
N TYR A 238 12.14 -12.42 19.73
CA TYR A 238 12.63 -11.57 18.63
C TYR A 238 13.75 -10.65 19.08
N GLY A 239 13.83 -10.39 20.38
CA GLY A 239 14.75 -9.48 21.02
C GLY A 239 15.95 -10.19 21.66
N LYS A 240 16.05 -10.06 22.96
CA LYS A 240 17.18 -10.62 23.71
C LYS A 240 16.74 -11.25 25.03
N ILE A 241 17.14 -12.50 25.23
CA ILE A 241 16.97 -13.23 26.50
C ILE A 241 18.29 -13.14 27.29
N VAL A 242 18.29 -12.38 28.38
CA VAL A 242 19.44 -12.21 29.26
C VAL A 242 19.32 -13.03 30.54
N GLU A 243 18.07 -13.40 30.87
CA GLU A 243 17.72 -14.27 31.99
C GLU A 243 16.87 -15.43 31.47
N ASP A 244 17.42 -16.64 31.62
CA ASP A 244 16.77 -17.89 31.19
C ASP A 244 16.87 -18.94 32.29
N MET A 245 16.36 -20.11 32.02
CA MET A 245 16.46 -21.28 32.87
C MET A 245 16.71 -22.55 32.04
N ASP A 246 17.48 -23.47 32.58
CA ASP A 246 17.81 -24.71 31.87
C ASP A 246 16.65 -25.70 31.79
N ASP A 247 15.69 -25.61 32.71
CA ASP A 247 14.50 -26.45 32.79
C ASP A 247 13.22 -25.59 32.63
N GLY A 248 12.06 -26.22 32.78
CA GLY A 248 10.77 -25.50 32.81
C GLY A 248 9.98 -25.56 31.53
N LEU A 249 10.38 -26.42 30.57
CA LEU A 249 9.55 -26.81 29.43
C LEU A 249 8.37 -27.66 29.92
N LEU A 250 7.25 -27.61 29.17
CA LEU A 250 6.10 -28.44 29.46
C LEU A 250 6.42 -29.93 29.31
N ASN A 251 5.87 -30.76 30.21
CA ASN A 251 5.90 -32.20 30.03
C ASN A 251 5.01 -32.62 28.84
N GLU A 252 5.29 -33.76 28.26
CA GLU A 252 4.46 -34.31 27.19
C GLU A 252 3.00 -34.48 27.68
N GLY A 253 2.05 -33.90 26.93
CA GLY A 253 0.63 -33.97 27.26
C GLY A 253 0.14 -32.91 28.29
N ASP A 254 1.05 -32.12 28.89
CA ASP A 254 0.67 -30.99 29.76
C ASP A 254 0.14 -29.81 28.91
N ARG A 255 -1.08 -29.36 29.20
CA ARG A 255 -1.74 -28.26 28.47
C ARG A 255 -1.87 -26.99 29.29
N GLU A 256 -1.34 -26.97 30.51
CA GLU A 256 -1.47 -25.87 31.46
C GLU A 256 -0.27 -24.93 31.33
N ASN A 257 -0.47 -23.78 30.69
CA ASN A 257 0.60 -22.80 30.50
C ASN A 257 1.13 -22.20 31.81
N ALA A 258 0.36 -22.27 32.90
CA ALA A 258 0.87 -21.95 34.24
C ALA A 258 2.08 -22.81 34.67
N HIS A 259 2.32 -23.97 34.04
CA HIS A 259 3.47 -24.82 34.27
C HIS A 259 4.63 -24.53 33.29
N ALA A 260 4.44 -23.69 32.28
CA ALA A 260 5.44 -23.30 31.28
C ALA A 260 6.50 -22.33 31.87
N ARG A 261 7.24 -22.78 32.89
CA ARG A 261 8.08 -21.92 33.70
C ARG A 261 9.16 -21.19 32.89
N LYS A 262 9.73 -21.86 31.88
CA LYS A 262 10.74 -21.26 31.01
C LYS A 262 10.12 -20.13 30.16
N PHE A 263 8.99 -20.35 29.52
CA PHE A 263 8.25 -19.33 28.79
C PHE A 263 7.87 -18.16 29.70
N ILE A 264 7.26 -18.45 30.86
CA ILE A 264 6.90 -17.42 31.85
C ILE A 264 8.14 -16.58 32.20
N LYS A 265 9.26 -17.22 32.53
CA LYS A 265 10.52 -16.51 32.84
C LYS A 265 10.97 -15.59 31.70
N ARG A 266 10.95 -16.10 30.46
CA ARG A 266 11.40 -15.37 29.29
C ARG A 266 10.55 -14.11 29.04
N VAL A 267 9.20 -14.21 29.12
CA VAL A 267 8.27 -13.16 28.72
C VAL A 267 7.78 -12.27 29.88
N THR A 268 8.14 -12.57 31.14
CA THR A 268 7.73 -11.75 32.29
C THR A 268 8.89 -11.11 33.05
N ASP A 269 10.13 -11.61 32.87
CA ASP A 269 11.29 -10.99 33.50
C ASP A 269 11.61 -9.65 32.83
N LYS A 270 11.56 -8.58 33.62
CA LYS A 270 11.76 -7.22 33.09
C LYS A 270 13.12 -7.01 32.43
N ARG A 271 14.14 -7.73 32.83
CA ARG A 271 15.49 -7.64 32.22
C ARG A 271 15.48 -8.11 30.77
N ASN A 272 14.74 -9.19 30.48
CA ASN A 272 14.54 -9.68 29.11
C ASN A 272 13.75 -8.68 28.27
N LEU A 273 12.66 -8.17 28.85
CA LEU A 273 11.77 -7.22 28.19
C LEU A 273 12.50 -5.90 27.86
N GLU A 274 13.26 -5.36 28.83
CA GLU A 274 14.03 -4.12 28.65
C GLU A 274 15.19 -4.33 27.66
N ALA A 275 15.94 -5.44 27.76
CA ALA A 275 17.01 -5.76 26.81
C ALA A 275 16.49 -5.91 25.37
N SER A 276 15.28 -6.45 25.20
CA SER A 276 14.63 -6.56 23.89
C SER A 276 14.23 -5.19 23.33
N ASN A 277 13.70 -4.32 24.18
CA ASN A 277 13.39 -2.94 23.78
C ASN A 277 14.67 -2.15 23.43
N GLU A 278 15.77 -2.34 24.17
CA GLU A 278 17.06 -1.71 23.86
C GLU A 278 17.62 -2.19 22.52
N LEU A 279 17.54 -3.50 22.24
CA LEU A 279 17.95 -4.04 20.94
C LEU A 279 17.12 -3.45 19.80
N PHE A 280 15.80 -3.30 20.00
CA PHE A 280 14.94 -2.68 19.00
C PHE A 280 15.28 -1.20 18.77
N ALA A 281 15.51 -0.43 19.84
CA ALA A 281 15.95 0.97 19.71
C ALA A 281 17.27 1.07 18.91
N LYS A 282 18.20 0.14 19.15
CA LYS A 282 19.45 0.05 18.39
C LYS A 282 19.20 -0.30 16.92
N LEU A 283 18.30 -1.24 16.63
CA LEU A 283 17.93 -1.59 15.25
C LEU A 283 17.38 -0.37 14.52
N VAL A 284 16.45 0.39 15.12
CA VAL A 284 15.90 1.61 14.52
C VAL A 284 17.00 2.65 14.27
N GLU A 285 17.94 2.83 15.21
CA GLU A 285 19.09 3.71 15.02
C GLU A 285 19.95 3.28 13.82
N GLU A 286 20.22 1.98 13.66
CA GLU A 286 21.00 1.45 12.53
C GLU A 286 20.29 1.58 11.19
N ILE A 287 18.94 1.45 11.18
CA ILE A 287 18.09 1.70 10.02
C ILE A 287 18.16 3.19 9.62
N HIS A 288 18.00 4.09 10.60
CA HIS A 288 18.05 5.53 10.36
C HIS A 288 19.45 5.99 9.88
N LYS A 289 20.54 5.41 10.39
CA LYS A 289 21.91 5.70 9.91
C LYS A 289 22.10 5.41 8.42
N ARG A 290 21.33 4.46 7.88
CA ARG A 290 21.31 4.12 6.44
C ARG A 290 20.32 4.96 5.63
N GLY A 291 19.67 5.93 6.25
CA GLY A 291 18.65 6.80 5.60
C GLY A 291 17.29 6.14 5.43
N MET A 292 17.10 4.92 5.95
CA MET A 292 15.84 4.20 5.90
C MET A 292 14.92 4.56 7.08
N LYS A 293 13.64 4.21 6.98
CA LYS A 293 12.57 4.44 7.95
C LYS A 293 11.99 3.13 8.47
N VAL A 294 11.23 3.18 9.58
CA VAL A 294 10.58 2.02 10.19
C VAL A 294 9.11 2.28 10.46
N ILE A 295 8.24 1.35 10.07
CA ILE A 295 6.81 1.32 10.42
C ILE A 295 6.55 0.07 11.26
N LEU A 296 5.84 0.23 12.38
CA LEU A 296 5.36 -0.86 13.23
C LEU A 296 3.91 -1.22 12.94
N ASP A 297 3.56 -2.46 13.23
CA ASP A 297 2.19 -2.98 13.16
C ASP A 297 1.48 -2.80 14.52
N GLY A 298 0.37 -2.06 14.50
CA GLY A 298 -0.45 -1.74 15.66
C GLY A 298 -1.73 -2.54 15.69
N VAL A 299 -1.77 -3.60 16.48
CA VAL A 299 -2.94 -4.47 16.66
C VAL A 299 -3.76 -3.99 17.84
N PHE A 300 -4.61 -2.98 17.62
CA PHE A 300 -5.34 -2.31 18.71
C PHE A 300 -6.83 -2.70 18.81
N ASN A 301 -7.37 -3.43 17.85
CA ASN A 301 -8.75 -3.90 17.89
C ASN A 301 -8.97 -5.00 18.94
N HIS A 302 -8.01 -5.87 19.13
CA HIS A 302 -8.03 -7.04 20.02
C HIS A 302 -6.65 -7.28 20.60
N CYS A 303 -6.56 -8.15 21.60
CA CYS A 303 -5.29 -8.69 22.09
C CYS A 303 -5.30 -10.22 22.04
N GLY A 304 -4.23 -10.87 22.50
CA GLY A 304 -4.18 -12.32 22.67
C GLY A 304 -4.82 -12.78 23.98
N SER A 305 -5.21 -14.07 24.05
CA SER A 305 -5.68 -14.69 25.32
C SER A 305 -4.58 -14.77 26.39
N PHE A 306 -3.30 -14.72 25.95
CA PHE A 306 -2.11 -14.65 26.82
C PHE A 306 -1.86 -13.24 27.37
N ASN A 307 -2.57 -12.21 26.89
CA ASN A 307 -2.33 -10.82 27.25
C ASN A 307 -2.41 -10.60 28.76
N LYS A 308 -1.47 -9.86 29.33
CA LYS A 308 -1.38 -9.58 30.78
C LYS A 308 -2.64 -8.97 31.38
N TRP A 309 -3.46 -8.29 30.58
CA TRP A 309 -4.73 -7.73 31.03
C TRP A 309 -5.86 -8.77 31.10
N MET A 310 -5.83 -9.77 30.22
CA MET A 310 -6.76 -10.91 30.21
C MET A 310 -6.27 -12.05 31.10
N ASP A 311 -5.04 -12.51 30.85
CA ASP A 311 -4.34 -13.63 31.51
C ASP A 311 -5.15 -14.93 31.55
N ARG A 312 -5.82 -15.30 30.44
CA ARG A 312 -6.54 -16.56 30.33
C ARG A 312 -5.63 -17.77 30.55
N GLU A 313 -4.41 -17.67 30.09
CA GLU A 313 -3.42 -18.74 30.12
C GLU A 313 -2.61 -18.80 31.42
N ARG A 314 -2.91 -17.88 32.37
CA ARG A 314 -2.35 -17.84 33.72
C ARG A 314 -0.83 -17.68 33.76
N ILE A 315 -0.31 -16.89 32.81
CA ILE A 315 1.12 -16.58 32.70
C ILE A 315 1.55 -15.58 33.78
N TYR A 316 0.68 -14.63 34.11
CA TYR A 316 0.98 -13.52 35.03
C TYR A 316 0.38 -13.71 36.42
N GLU A 317 -0.54 -14.66 36.63
CA GLU A 317 -1.32 -14.85 37.88
C GLU A 317 -0.49 -14.86 39.16
N ASN A 318 0.72 -15.46 39.09
CA ASN A 318 1.61 -15.66 40.23
C ASN A 318 2.93 -14.90 40.05
N GLN A 319 3.03 -13.94 39.14
CA GLN A 319 4.26 -13.18 38.92
C GLN A 319 4.26 -11.88 39.75
N GLU A 320 5.36 -11.62 40.41
CA GLU A 320 5.54 -10.40 41.19
C GLU A 320 5.51 -9.16 40.25
N GLY A 321 4.78 -8.13 40.68
CA GLY A 321 4.65 -6.89 39.93
C GLY A 321 3.59 -6.89 38.83
N TYR A 322 2.81 -7.99 38.67
CA TYR A 322 1.70 -8.07 37.74
C TYR A 322 0.37 -8.21 38.49
N PRO A 323 -0.62 -7.31 38.29
CA PRO A 323 -1.99 -7.50 38.75
C PRO A 323 -2.63 -8.73 38.11
N LYS A 324 -3.61 -9.33 38.80
CA LYS A 324 -4.40 -10.43 38.22
C LYS A 324 -5.15 -9.95 36.98
N GLY A 325 -5.13 -10.76 35.91
CA GLY A 325 -5.87 -10.49 34.68
C GLY A 325 -7.40 -10.54 34.87
N ALA A 326 -8.12 -9.98 33.91
CA ALA A 326 -9.58 -9.92 33.95
C ALA A 326 -10.26 -11.30 33.90
N TYR A 327 -9.64 -12.29 33.25
CA TYR A 327 -10.13 -13.68 33.26
C TYR A 327 -10.07 -14.28 34.66
N ILE A 328 -9.02 -13.98 35.41
CA ILE A 328 -8.72 -14.59 36.71
C ILE A 328 -9.69 -14.10 37.80
N SER A 329 -9.96 -12.79 37.83
CA SER A 329 -10.70 -12.18 38.94
C SER A 329 -11.63 -11.05 38.51
N ALA A 330 -12.85 -11.00 39.12
CA ALA A 330 -13.75 -9.87 38.97
C ALA A 330 -13.17 -8.55 39.51
N ASP A 331 -12.25 -8.65 40.51
CA ASP A 331 -11.59 -7.48 41.13
C ASP A 331 -10.34 -7.03 40.34
N SER A 332 -10.09 -7.59 39.13
CA SER A 332 -8.98 -7.17 38.30
C SER A 332 -9.08 -5.70 37.92
N PRO A 333 -7.99 -4.91 37.97
CA PRO A 333 -7.98 -3.55 37.46
C PRO A 333 -8.32 -3.47 35.96
N TYR A 334 -8.18 -4.58 35.25
CA TYR A 334 -8.42 -4.72 33.80
C TYR A 334 -9.83 -5.24 33.50
N ARG A 335 -10.71 -5.38 34.52
CA ARG A 335 -12.04 -5.98 34.37
C ARG A 335 -12.85 -5.38 33.22
N TYR A 336 -12.79 -4.06 33.05
CA TYR A 336 -13.55 -3.30 32.06
C TYR A 336 -12.82 -3.10 30.73
N TYR A 337 -11.62 -3.68 30.59
CA TYR A 337 -10.93 -3.72 29.29
C TYR A 337 -11.59 -4.71 28.32
N PHE A 338 -12.46 -5.57 28.85
CA PHE A 338 -13.14 -6.62 28.12
C PHE A 338 -14.62 -6.63 28.48
N ASN A 339 -15.44 -7.11 27.54
CA ASN A 339 -16.85 -7.34 27.77
C ASN A 339 -17.07 -8.82 28.20
N PHE A 340 -17.65 -9.05 29.39
CA PHE A 340 -17.98 -10.38 29.88
C PHE A 340 -19.50 -10.55 29.93
N TYR A 341 -20.03 -11.66 29.44
CA TYR A 341 -21.46 -11.92 29.30
C TYR A 341 -22.12 -12.48 30.58
N ASP A 342 -21.35 -13.15 31.45
CA ASP A 342 -21.85 -13.71 32.73
C ASP A 342 -20.93 -13.38 33.91
N GLU A 343 -21.34 -12.45 34.73
CA GLU A 343 -20.58 -11.98 35.91
C GLU A 343 -20.51 -13.00 37.05
N ASN A 344 -21.30 -14.09 37.03
CA ASN A 344 -21.26 -15.13 38.05
C ASN A 344 -20.24 -16.24 37.80
N ARG A 345 -19.44 -16.11 36.74
CA ARG A 345 -18.51 -17.16 36.29
C ARG A 345 -17.10 -17.00 36.87
N TRP A 346 -16.79 -15.93 37.59
CA TRP A 346 -15.52 -15.82 38.29
C TRP A 346 -15.39 -16.78 39.49
N PRO A 347 -14.16 -17.23 39.79
CA PRO A 347 -12.91 -16.97 39.11
C PRO A 347 -12.77 -17.73 37.77
N TYR A 348 -11.87 -17.27 36.93
CA TYR A 348 -11.57 -17.87 35.60
C TYR A 348 -12.77 -17.78 34.64
N ASN A 349 -13.21 -16.58 34.37
CA ASN A 349 -14.42 -16.33 33.56
C ASN A 349 -14.15 -16.45 32.05
N PRO A 350 -14.68 -17.49 31.35
CA PRO A 350 -14.46 -17.70 29.93
C PRO A 350 -15.49 -16.96 29.05
N THR A 351 -16.42 -16.17 29.63
CA THR A 351 -17.57 -15.60 28.91
C THR A 351 -17.27 -14.19 28.39
N TYR A 352 -16.09 -13.97 27.82
CA TYR A 352 -15.71 -12.69 27.25
C TYR A 352 -15.95 -12.64 25.74
N ASP A 353 -16.03 -11.41 25.23
CA ASP A 353 -16.17 -11.13 23.80
C ASP A 353 -14.84 -11.33 23.07
N GLY A 354 -14.89 -12.07 21.97
CA GLY A 354 -13.74 -12.30 21.08
C GLY A 354 -13.97 -11.71 19.69
N TRP A 355 -12.95 -11.15 19.08
CA TRP A 355 -13.03 -10.68 17.71
C TRP A 355 -13.40 -11.84 16.79
N TRP A 356 -14.47 -11.64 16.00
CA TRP A 356 -15.11 -12.70 15.19
C TRP A 356 -15.39 -14.00 15.95
N THR A 357 -15.71 -13.88 17.24
CA THR A 357 -15.98 -15.02 18.16
C THR A 357 -14.77 -15.90 18.48
N HIS A 358 -13.55 -15.48 18.10
CA HIS A 358 -12.33 -16.21 18.47
C HIS A 358 -11.98 -15.95 19.94
N ASP A 359 -11.99 -16.98 20.74
CA ASP A 359 -11.67 -16.90 22.18
C ASP A 359 -10.16 -16.69 22.43
N THR A 360 -9.33 -16.92 21.43
CA THR A 360 -7.88 -16.60 21.46
C THR A 360 -7.58 -15.12 21.19
N LEU A 361 -8.59 -14.35 20.72
CA LEU A 361 -8.46 -12.94 20.34
C LEU A 361 -9.50 -12.07 21.08
N PRO A 362 -9.34 -11.87 22.41
CA PRO A 362 -10.24 -11.02 23.20
C PRO A 362 -10.40 -9.64 22.60
N LYS A 363 -11.64 -9.22 22.35
CA LYS A 363 -11.98 -7.88 21.84
C LYS A 363 -11.78 -6.84 22.94
N LEU A 364 -11.06 -5.74 22.62
CA LEU A 364 -10.83 -4.65 23.56
C LEU A 364 -12.06 -3.72 23.65
N ASN A 365 -12.48 -3.42 24.88
CA ASN A 365 -13.68 -2.63 25.17
C ASN A 365 -13.35 -1.20 25.62
N TYR A 366 -13.04 -0.37 24.67
CA TYR A 366 -12.65 1.02 24.87
C TYR A 366 -13.79 1.89 25.45
N GLU A 367 -15.04 1.61 25.03
CA GLU A 367 -16.22 2.37 25.47
C GLU A 367 -16.50 2.19 26.97
N ALA A 368 -16.11 1.07 27.55
CA ALA A 368 -16.28 0.80 28.98
C ALA A 368 -15.06 1.23 29.82
N SER A 369 -13.91 1.53 29.22
CA SER A 369 -12.67 1.81 29.96
C SER A 369 -11.88 2.98 29.41
N ARG A 370 -11.98 4.14 30.08
CA ARG A 370 -11.14 5.29 29.77
C ARG A 370 -9.65 5.02 30.01
N ASP A 371 -9.31 4.18 31.00
CA ASP A 371 -7.94 3.78 31.30
C ASP A 371 -7.32 2.97 30.14
N LEU A 372 -8.07 2.03 29.54
CA LEU A 372 -7.65 1.33 28.34
C LEU A 372 -7.44 2.30 27.17
N TYR A 373 -8.38 3.20 26.96
CA TYR A 373 -8.35 4.22 25.91
C TYR A 373 -7.05 5.04 25.98
N ASP A 374 -6.81 5.64 27.15
CA ASP A 374 -5.63 6.49 27.38
C ASP A 374 -4.33 5.69 27.27
N LYS A 375 -4.32 4.45 27.76
CA LYS A 375 -3.17 3.54 27.69
C LYS A 375 -2.77 3.20 26.24
N ILE A 376 -3.72 2.95 25.36
CA ILE A 376 -3.40 2.67 23.94
C ILE A 376 -2.90 3.95 23.24
N LEU A 377 -3.45 5.12 23.55
CA LEU A 377 -2.90 6.37 23.03
C LEU A 377 -1.45 6.60 23.49
N GLU A 378 -1.14 6.30 24.77
CA GLU A 378 0.23 6.37 25.29
C GLU A 378 1.17 5.37 24.61
N ILE A 379 0.71 4.15 24.31
CA ILE A 379 1.46 3.16 23.54
C ILE A 379 1.75 3.68 22.13
N GLY A 380 0.74 4.25 21.46
CA GLY A 380 0.90 4.88 20.17
C GLY A 380 1.97 5.96 20.15
N LYS A 381 2.03 6.79 21.18
CA LYS A 381 3.05 7.84 21.38
C LYS A 381 4.43 7.28 21.72
N LYS A 382 4.49 6.27 22.60
CA LYS A 382 5.74 5.69 23.11
C LYS A 382 6.66 5.29 21.98
N TRP A 383 6.20 4.51 21.04
CA TRP A 383 7.02 3.92 19.99
C TRP A 383 7.51 4.92 18.95
N VAL A 384 6.74 5.98 18.70
CA VAL A 384 7.17 7.07 17.78
C VAL A 384 8.02 8.14 18.47
N SER A 385 8.26 8.01 19.77
CA SER A 385 9.09 8.89 20.60
C SER A 385 10.45 8.27 20.93
N ALA A 386 11.39 9.10 21.39
CA ALA A 386 12.66 8.61 21.92
C ALA A 386 12.45 7.63 23.10
N PRO A 387 13.25 6.58 23.21
CA PRO A 387 14.42 6.26 22.39
C PRO A 387 14.14 5.50 21.09
N TYR A 388 12.90 5.08 20.84
CA TYR A 388 12.54 4.20 19.72
C TYR A 388 12.48 4.96 18.39
N ASN A 389 11.82 6.14 18.36
CA ASN A 389 11.75 7.03 17.20
C ASN A 389 11.25 6.35 15.92
N VAL A 390 10.27 5.44 16.02
CA VAL A 390 9.66 4.78 14.86
C VAL A 390 8.95 5.81 14.00
N ASP A 391 8.96 5.63 12.68
CA ASP A 391 8.46 6.61 11.71
C ASP A 391 6.96 6.46 11.40
N GLY A 392 6.28 5.50 12.00
CA GLY A 392 4.84 5.37 11.83
C GLY A 392 4.24 4.05 12.24
N TRP A 393 2.93 3.96 12.05
CA TRP A 393 2.10 2.82 12.36
C TRP A 393 1.37 2.30 11.12
N ARG A 394 1.37 0.98 10.93
CA ARG A 394 0.33 0.27 10.19
C ARG A 394 -0.69 -0.22 11.21
N LEU A 395 -1.96 -0.01 10.97
CA LEU A 395 -3.03 -0.33 11.90
C LEU A 395 -3.81 -1.55 11.41
N ASP A 396 -3.73 -2.62 12.18
CA ASP A 396 -4.41 -3.89 11.92
C ASP A 396 -5.92 -3.74 12.07
N VAL A 397 -6.70 -4.23 11.10
CA VAL A 397 -8.17 -4.20 11.05
C VAL A 397 -8.78 -2.91 11.63
N ALA A 398 -8.24 -1.77 11.19
CA ALA A 398 -8.48 -0.47 11.81
C ALA A 398 -9.96 -0.07 11.86
N ALA A 399 -10.76 -0.47 10.87
CA ALA A 399 -12.18 -0.18 10.81
C ALA A 399 -13.02 -0.97 11.84
N ASP A 400 -12.48 -2.08 12.37
CA ASP A 400 -13.18 -2.93 13.34
C ASP A 400 -13.03 -2.47 14.80
N LEU A 401 -12.11 -1.51 15.06
CA LEU A 401 -11.85 -1.03 16.42
C LEU A 401 -13.09 -0.38 17.07
N GLY A 402 -13.36 -0.74 18.32
CA GLY A 402 -14.53 -0.28 19.06
C GLY A 402 -15.79 -1.07 18.70
N HIS A 403 -16.96 -0.59 19.15
CA HIS A 403 -18.25 -1.26 18.96
C HIS A 403 -19.26 -0.38 18.19
N SER A 404 -18.87 0.83 17.77
CA SER A 404 -19.68 1.70 16.90
C SER A 404 -18.78 2.48 15.93
N ASN A 405 -19.35 2.87 14.78
CA ASN A 405 -18.62 3.68 13.79
C ASN A 405 -18.23 5.05 14.35
N GLU A 406 -19.13 5.68 15.10
CA GLU A 406 -18.88 7.00 15.73
C GLU A 406 -17.71 6.92 16.71
N PHE A 407 -17.64 5.84 17.49
CA PHE A 407 -16.52 5.62 18.40
C PHE A 407 -15.22 5.36 17.64
N ASN A 408 -15.25 4.52 16.60
CA ASN A 408 -14.11 4.21 15.76
C ASN A 408 -13.48 5.49 15.19
N HIS A 409 -14.28 6.35 14.56
CA HIS A 409 -13.82 7.64 14.03
C HIS A 409 -13.23 8.54 15.12
N GLN A 410 -13.90 8.67 16.29
CA GLN A 410 -13.38 9.50 17.37
C GLN A 410 -12.05 8.98 17.93
N PHE A 411 -11.92 7.65 18.06
CA PHE A 411 -10.68 7.04 18.53
C PHE A 411 -9.50 7.33 17.57
N TRP A 412 -9.70 7.19 16.27
CA TRP A 412 -8.63 7.43 15.29
C TRP A 412 -8.24 8.90 15.21
N LYS A 413 -9.17 9.84 15.43
CA LYS A 413 -8.85 11.26 15.57
C LYS A 413 -7.94 11.52 16.76
N ASP A 414 -8.27 10.97 17.92
CA ASP A 414 -7.47 11.12 19.13
C ASP A 414 -6.12 10.38 19.02
N PHE A 415 -6.09 9.21 18.38
CA PHE A 415 -4.86 8.47 18.10
C PHE A 415 -3.94 9.28 17.17
N ARG A 416 -4.47 9.80 16.05
CA ARG A 416 -3.72 10.68 15.17
C ARG A 416 -3.14 11.87 15.93
N LYS A 417 -3.96 12.55 16.70
CA LYS A 417 -3.52 13.70 17.50
C LYS A 417 -2.36 13.31 18.42
N ALA A 418 -2.51 12.22 19.18
CA ALA A 418 -1.48 11.74 20.09
C ALA A 418 -0.15 11.39 19.37
N VAL A 419 -0.23 10.68 18.25
CA VAL A 419 0.95 10.28 17.44
C VAL A 419 1.62 11.50 16.81
N LYS A 420 0.84 12.39 16.18
CA LYS A 420 1.39 13.58 15.48
C LYS A 420 1.95 14.64 16.45
N GLU A 421 1.42 14.73 17.67
CA GLU A 421 2.02 15.55 18.73
C GLU A 421 3.39 15.03 19.18
N ALA A 422 3.57 13.71 19.20
CA ALA A 422 4.84 13.08 19.54
C ALA A 422 5.85 13.10 18.38
N ASN A 423 5.38 12.82 17.17
CA ASN A 423 6.17 12.84 15.94
C ASN A 423 5.31 13.33 14.76
N PRO A 424 5.38 14.62 14.39
CA PRO A 424 4.60 15.19 13.29
C PRO A 424 4.83 14.49 11.93
N ASN A 425 5.99 13.87 11.75
CA ASN A 425 6.37 13.18 10.53
C ASN A 425 6.05 11.67 10.55
N ALA A 426 5.44 11.14 11.62
CA ALA A 426 5.01 9.75 11.64
C ALA A 426 3.84 9.54 10.66
N ILE A 427 3.89 8.45 9.87
CA ILE A 427 2.76 8.04 9.02
C ILE A 427 1.77 7.17 9.83
N ILE A 428 0.49 7.31 9.52
CA ILE A 428 -0.59 6.46 10.03
C ILE A 428 -1.26 5.79 8.84
N LEU A 429 -0.94 4.52 8.64
CA LEU A 429 -1.39 3.71 7.52
C LEU A 429 -2.31 2.61 8.02
N ALA A 430 -3.52 2.50 7.47
CA ALA A 430 -4.49 1.52 7.94
C ALA A 430 -4.62 0.32 7.00
N GLU A 431 -4.81 -0.85 7.57
CA GLU A 431 -5.40 -1.96 6.84
C GLU A 431 -6.91 -1.75 6.75
N HIS A 432 -7.41 -1.70 5.52
CA HIS A 432 -8.84 -1.57 5.26
C HIS A 432 -9.20 -2.17 3.91
N TYR A 433 -10.30 -2.93 3.87
CA TYR A 433 -10.93 -3.43 2.65
C TYR A 433 -12.13 -2.55 2.31
N GLY A 434 -12.28 -2.19 1.04
CA GLY A 434 -13.37 -1.35 0.58
C GLY A 434 -13.03 0.15 0.57
N ASN A 435 -14.05 1.00 0.65
CA ASN A 435 -13.88 2.45 0.51
C ASN A 435 -13.38 3.11 1.81
N PRO A 436 -12.14 3.65 1.86
CA PRO A 436 -11.58 4.29 3.05
C PRO A 436 -11.93 5.78 3.19
N GLU A 437 -12.71 6.35 2.27
CA GLU A 437 -12.93 7.80 2.14
C GLU A 437 -13.34 8.47 3.45
N SER A 438 -14.17 7.81 4.28
CA SER A 438 -14.65 8.39 5.56
C SER A 438 -13.55 8.59 6.61
N TRP A 439 -12.45 7.82 6.55
CA TRP A 439 -11.29 7.96 7.44
C TRP A 439 -10.16 8.80 6.86
N LEU A 440 -10.23 9.12 5.56
CA LEU A 440 -9.22 9.92 4.87
C LEU A 440 -9.67 11.39 4.71
N GLN A 441 -10.15 11.98 5.82
CA GLN A 441 -10.61 13.37 5.85
C GLN A 441 -9.54 14.35 6.37
N GLY A 442 -8.33 13.86 6.71
CA GLY A 442 -7.20 14.66 7.19
C GLY A 442 -7.00 14.63 8.71
N ASP A 443 -7.93 14.04 9.45
CA ASP A 443 -7.94 14.02 10.92
C ASP A 443 -7.85 12.61 11.54
N GLU A 444 -7.77 11.55 10.70
CA GLU A 444 -7.66 10.16 11.14
C GLU A 444 -6.45 9.48 10.50
N TRP A 445 -6.65 8.59 9.49
CA TRP A 445 -5.54 7.91 8.81
C TRP A 445 -4.90 8.82 7.75
N ASP A 446 -3.61 8.63 7.50
CA ASP A 446 -2.91 9.27 6.38
C ASP A 446 -3.18 8.55 5.07
N THR A 447 -3.22 7.21 5.09
CA THR A 447 -3.34 6.36 3.90
C THR A 447 -3.71 4.93 4.29
N VAL A 448 -3.77 4.03 3.29
CA VAL A 448 -4.15 2.62 3.47
C VAL A 448 -3.20 1.67 2.74
N MET A 449 -3.24 0.38 3.11
CA MET A 449 -2.80 -0.72 2.25
C MET A 449 -3.70 -0.74 1.01
N ASN A 450 -3.10 -0.63 -0.18
CA ASN A 450 -3.84 -0.33 -1.41
C ASN A 450 -4.39 -1.60 -2.08
N TYR A 451 -5.35 -2.24 -1.44
CA TYR A 451 -5.96 -3.47 -1.97
C TYR A 451 -6.84 -3.20 -3.19
N ASP A 452 -7.82 -2.30 -3.06
CA ASP A 452 -8.83 -2.10 -4.10
C ASP A 452 -8.33 -1.26 -5.29
N ALA A 453 -7.46 -0.25 -5.03
CA ALA A 453 -6.94 0.63 -6.07
C ALA A 453 -5.57 0.18 -6.63
N PHE A 454 -5.09 -1.04 -6.27
CA PHE A 454 -3.84 -1.60 -6.82
C PHE A 454 -3.82 -3.13 -6.84
N MET A 455 -3.74 -3.79 -5.65
CA MET A 455 -3.41 -5.21 -5.56
C MET A 455 -4.42 -6.09 -6.29
N GLU A 456 -5.71 -5.94 -6.00
CA GLU A 456 -6.76 -6.81 -6.55
C GLU A 456 -6.92 -6.62 -8.07
N PRO A 457 -7.09 -5.39 -8.61
CA PRO A 457 -7.21 -5.19 -10.04
C PRO A 457 -6.01 -5.69 -10.82
N LEU A 458 -4.80 -5.44 -10.34
CA LEU A 458 -3.58 -5.90 -11.00
C LEU A 458 -3.45 -7.43 -10.95
N THR A 459 -3.81 -8.04 -9.83
CA THR A 459 -3.80 -9.50 -9.66
C THR A 459 -4.68 -10.18 -10.69
N TRP A 460 -5.98 -9.88 -10.74
CA TRP A 460 -6.86 -10.56 -11.68
C TRP A 460 -6.60 -10.18 -13.15
N PHE A 461 -6.15 -8.95 -13.41
CA PHE A 461 -5.80 -8.54 -14.77
C PHE A 461 -4.63 -9.35 -15.34
N LEU A 462 -3.52 -9.48 -14.59
CA LEU A 462 -2.32 -10.17 -15.05
C LEU A 462 -2.40 -11.68 -14.90
N THR A 463 -3.06 -12.20 -13.87
CA THR A 463 -3.05 -13.62 -13.54
C THR A 463 -4.39 -14.34 -13.72
N GLY A 464 -5.50 -13.62 -13.74
CA GLY A 464 -6.84 -14.21 -13.72
C GLY A 464 -7.17 -14.91 -12.39
N MET A 465 -6.45 -14.58 -11.32
CA MET A 465 -6.68 -15.16 -10.00
C MET A 465 -7.22 -14.10 -9.04
N GLU A 466 -7.97 -14.55 -8.06
CA GLU A 466 -8.29 -13.80 -6.85
C GLU A 466 -7.06 -13.78 -5.92
N LYS A 467 -6.96 -12.80 -5.00
CA LYS A 467 -5.78 -12.55 -4.16
C LYS A 467 -5.35 -13.71 -3.25
N HIS A 468 -6.27 -14.59 -2.84
CA HIS A 468 -5.95 -15.77 -2.04
C HIS A 468 -5.67 -17.03 -2.85
N SER A 469 -5.82 -17.00 -4.18
CA SER A 469 -5.83 -18.18 -5.05
C SER A 469 -6.99 -19.14 -4.77
N ASP A 470 -8.09 -18.65 -4.22
CA ASP A 470 -9.29 -19.46 -3.95
C ASP A 470 -10.23 -19.54 -5.16
N GLU A 471 -10.10 -18.61 -6.11
CA GLU A 471 -10.98 -18.51 -7.28
C GLU A 471 -10.20 -18.07 -8.54
N CYS A 472 -10.57 -18.64 -9.70
CA CYS A 472 -10.19 -18.13 -11.01
C CYS A 472 -11.19 -17.05 -11.46
N ARG A 473 -10.68 -15.90 -11.91
CA ARG A 473 -11.44 -14.78 -12.46
C ARG A 473 -11.18 -14.67 -13.97
N ASP A 474 -11.57 -15.71 -14.70
CA ASP A 474 -11.39 -15.75 -16.16
C ASP A 474 -12.16 -14.62 -16.89
N ASP A 475 -13.24 -14.12 -16.28
CA ASP A 475 -14.01 -12.95 -16.73
C ASP A 475 -13.19 -11.64 -16.69
N LEU A 476 -12.21 -11.54 -15.80
CA LEU A 476 -11.36 -10.37 -15.58
C LEU A 476 -9.94 -10.54 -16.15
N TYR A 477 -9.53 -11.78 -16.45
CA TYR A 477 -8.18 -12.05 -16.96
C TYR A 477 -7.93 -11.33 -18.28
N GLY A 478 -6.95 -10.45 -18.30
CA GLY A 478 -6.58 -9.64 -19.47
C GLY A 478 -7.63 -8.61 -19.88
N ASN A 479 -8.69 -8.41 -19.09
CA ASN A 479 -9.73 -7.43 -19.35
C ASN A 479 -9.25 -6.03 -18.92
N SER A 480 -8.59 -5.33 -19.83
CA SER A 480 -8.02 -4.01 -19.56
C SER A 480 -9.06 -2.93 -19.32
N ASP A 481 -10.26 -3.04 -19.94
CA ASP A 481 -11.35 -2.08 -19.67
C ASP A 481 -11.86 -2.22 -18.23
N ALA A 482 -12.03 -3.45 -17.75
CA ALA A 482 -12.40 -3.72 -16.36
C ALA A 482 -11.30 -3.23 -15.39
N PHE A 483 -10.02 -3.46 -15.72
CA PHE A 483 -8.90 -2.97 -14.93
C PHE A 483 -8.89 -1.44 -14.83
N ILE A 484 -8.98 -0.73 -15.96
CA ILE A 484 -9.02 0.74 -15.99
C ILE A 484 -10.22 1.29 -15.22
N GLY A 485 -11.38 0.65 -15.38
CA GLY A 485 -12.61 1.02 -14.66
C GLY A 485 -12.47 0.87 -13.14
N ALA A 486 -11.94 -0.26 -12.66
CA ALA A 486 -11.69 -0.52 -11.26
C ALA A 486 -10.68 0.48 -10.68
N MET A 487 -9.53 0.65 -11.35
CA MET A 487 -8.49 1.60 -10.90
C MET A 487 -9.03 3.02 -10.77
N LYS A 488 -9.73 3.54 -11.79
CA LYS A 488 -10.32 4.88 -11.73
C LYS A 488 -11.35 5.02 -10.61
N THR A 489 -12.15 3.98 -10.37
CA THR A 489 -13.18 4.01 -9.34
C THR A 489 -12.59 4.03 -7.95
N HIS A 490 -11.63 3.15 -7.67
CA HIS A 490 -11.06 3.00 -6.32
C HIS A 490 -10.01 4.06 -5.99
N MET A 491 -9.18 4.49 -6.98
CA MET A 491 -8.26 5.60 -6.78
C MET A 491 -8.95 6.91 -6.42
N ARG A 492 -10.22 7.10 -6.84
CA ARG A 492 -11.00 8.28 -6.47
C ARG A 492 -11.23 8.41 -4.97
N ALA A 493 -11.36 7.29 -4.26
CA ALA A 493 -11.52 7.26 -2.81
C ALA A 493 -10.24 7.66 -2.04
N LEU A 494 -9.11 7.77 -2.77
CA LEU A 494 -7.83 8.18 -2.26
C LEU A 494 -7.49 9.56 -2.86
N HIS A 495 -7.61 10.63 -2.10
CA HIS A 495 -7.08 11.90 -2.59
C HIS A 495 -5.55 11.84 -2.75
N MET A 496 -4.96 12.80 -3.48
CA MET A 496 -3.60 12.66 -4.02
C MET A 496 -2.53 12.36 -2.96
N SER A 497 -2.58 13.02 -1.79
CA SER A 497 -1.62 12.74 -0.71
C SER A 497 -1.72 11.31 -0.17
N ALA A 498 -2.94 10.82 0.04
CA ALA A 498 -3.18 9.44 0.47
C ALA A 498 -2.76 8.45 -0.62
N LEU A 499 -3.08 8.72 -1.89
CA LEU A 499 -2.72 7.87 -3.03
C LEU A 499 -1.20 7.72 -3.17
N TYR A 500 -0.44 8.83 -3.09
CA TYR A 500 1.01 8.78 -3.25
C TYR A 500 1.76 8.08 -2.11
N THR A 501 1.10 7.88 -0.98
CA THR A 501 1.65 7.16 0.19
C THR A 501 1.03 5.80 0.43
N SER A 502 0.03 5.39 -0.38
CA SER A 502 -0.65 4.10 -0.24
C SER A 502 0.27 2.93 -0.59
N MET A 503 0.19 1.84 0.18
CA MET A 503 1.05 0.67 -0.01
C MET A 503 0.61 -0.13 -1.24
N ASN A 504 1.37 -0.05 -2.32
CA ASN A 504 1.16 -0.83 -3.54
C ASN A 504 1.86 -2.19 -3.43
N GLU A 505 1.14 -3.19 -2.98
CA GLU A 505 1.65 -4.55 -2.77
C GLU A 505 1.28 -5.48 -3.92
N LEU A 506 2.16 -6.40 -4.27
CA LEU A 506 1.83 -7.58 -5.08
C LEU A 506 1.45 -8.76 -4.19
N SER A 507 2.12 -8.91 -3.05
CA SER A 507 1.89 -9.94 -2.03
C SER A 507 1.99 -9.33 -0.64
N ASN A 508 1.39 -10.00 0.35
CA ASN A 508 1.61 -9.72 1.78
C ASN A 508 1.43 -11.01 2.61
N HIS A 509 1.45 -10.87 3.93
CA HIS A 509 1.41 -12.00 4.86
C HIS A 509 0.06 -12.73 4.95
N ASP A 510 -1.02 -12.20 4.37
CA ASP A 510 -2.36 -12.80 4.38
C ASP A 510 -2.73 -13.44 3.03
N HIS A 511 -2.19 -12.91 1.92
CA HIS A 511 -2.56 -13.30 0.58
C HIS A 511 -1.56 -14.29 -0.02
N SER A 512 -1.97 -15.03 -1.04
CA SER A 512 -1.02 -15.86 -1.80
C SER A 512 0.06 -14.99 -2.44
N ARG A 513 1.25 -15.55 -2.65
CA ARG A 513 2.33 -14.88 -3.35
C ARG A 513 1.94 -14.57 -4.79
N PHE A 514 2.25 -13.38 -5.30
CA PHE A 514 1.92 -13.01 -6.68
C PHE A 514 2.54 -13.98 -7.70
N LEU A 515 3.78 -14.40 -7.47
CA LEU A 515 4.44 -15.39 -8.32
C LEU A 515 3.67 -16.71 -8.36
N THR A 516 3.08 -17.15 -7.25
CA THR A 516 2.20 -18.33 -7.21
C THR A 516 0.93 -18.09 -8.04
N ARG A 517 0.29 -16.92 -7.93
CA ARG A 517 -0.91 -16.60 -8.72
C ARG A 517 -0.68 -16.68 -10.23
N THR A 518 0.57 -16.46 -10.69
CA THR A 518 0.92 -16.58 -12.13
C THR A 518 0.74 -17.98 -12.70
N ASN A 519 0.67 -19.04 -11.86
CA ASN A 519 0.40 -20.40 -12.31
C ASN A 519 -1.10 -20.67 -12.58
N ARG A 520 -1.97 -19.73 -12.22
CA ARG A 520 -3.43 -19.78 -12.39
C ARG A 520 -4.09 -21.02 -11.79
N ARG A 521 -3.56 -21.49 -10.66
CA ARG A 521 -4.05 -22.65 -9.96
C ARG A 521 -4.79 -22.25 -8.68
N VAL A 522 -6.05 -22.64 -8.57
CA VAL A 522 -6.78 -22.59 -7.32
C VAL A 522 -6.17 -23.58 -6.33
N GLY A 523 -5.84 -23.12 -5.11
CA GLY A 523 -5.23 -24.00 -4.13
C GLY A 523 -4.96 -23.35 -2.78
N ARG A 524 -4.91 -24.22 -1.77
CA ARG A 524 -4.38 -23.96 -0.43
C ARG A 524 -3.50 -25.12 -0.02
N ILE A 525 -2.54 -24.87 0.86
CA ILE A 525 -1.63 -25.93 1.34
C ILE A 525 -2.37 -27.17 1.86
N SER A 526 -3.54 -26.99 2.49
CA SER A 526 -4.32 -28.05 3.11
C SER A 526 -4.87 -29.12 2.14
N TYR A 527 -5.08 -28.76 0.87
CA TYR A 527 -5.64 -29.69 -0.12
C TYR A 527 -4.86 -29.78 -1.44
N ALA A 528 -4.13 -28.72 -1.82
CA ALA A 528 -3.33 -28.72 -3.03
C ALA A 528 -1.88 -29.15 -2.78
N GLY A 529 -1.40 -29.05 -1.54
CA GLY A 529 -0.02 -29.30 -1.14
C GLY A 529 0.89 -28.11 -1.47
N ALA A 530 1.97 -27.97 -0.70
CA ALA A 530 2.89 -26.83 -0.81
C ALA A 530 3.64 -26.76 -2.16
N GLU A 531 3.95 -27.93 -2.78
CA GLU A 531 4.65 -27.98 -4.06
C GLU A 531 3.84 -27.34 -5.20
N ALA A 532 2.52 -27.43 -5.13
CA ALA A 532 1.63 -26.89 -6.15
C ALA A 532 1.74 -25.38 -6.32
N ALA A 533 2.13 -24.66 -5.27
CA ALA A 533 2.32 -23.22 -5.29
C ALA A 533 3.45 -22.75 -6.21
N SER A 534 4.46 -23.59 -6.44
CA SER A 534 5.62 -23.29 -7.28
C SER A 534 5.65 -24.00 -8.64
N GLN A 535 4.62 -24.81 -8.95
CA GLN A 535 4.51 -25.49 -10.24
C GLN A 535 3.94 -24.55 -11.31
N ASN A 536 4.53 -24.56 -12.51
CA ASN A 536 4.05 -23.80 -13.67
C ASN A 536 3.91 -22.28 -13.43
N ILE A 537 4.70 -21.72 -12.54
CA ILE A 537 4.78 -20.28 -12.34
C ILE A 537 5.31 -19.57 -13.59
N ASN A 538 4.93 -18.30 -13.77
CA ASN A 538 5.42 -17.47 -14.87
C ASN A 538 6.19 -16.25 -14.34
N PRO A 539 7.54 -16.32 -14.24
CA PRO A 539 8.34 -15.19 -13.76
C PRO A 539 8.27 -13.95 -14.65
N ALA A 540 7.90 -14.09 -15.95
CA ALA A 540 7.72 -12.94 -16.82
C ALA A 540 6.50 -12.10 -16.41
N VAL A 541 5.39 -12.76 -16.05
CA VAL A 541 4.20 -12.07 -15.50
C VAL A 541 4.49 -11.43 -14.13
N MET A 542 5.35 -12.06 -13.30
CA MET A 542 5.84 -11.41 -12.07
C MET A 542 6.58 -10.12 -12.40
N ARG A 543 7.46 -10.11 -13.41
CA ARG A 543 8.16 -8.89 -13.84
C ARG A 543 7.21 -7.83 -14.40
N GLU A 544 6.14 -8.21 -15.13
CA GLU A 544 5.09 -7.25 -15.52
C GLU A 544 4.45 -6.58 -14.30
N GLY A 545 4.11 -7.37 -13.28
CA GLY A 545 3.56 -6.86 -12.00
C GLY A 545 4.52 -5.89 -11.32
N VAL A 546 5.80 -6.21 -11.23
CA VAL A 546 6.84 -5.34 -10.63
C VAL A 546 7.02 -4.04 -11.42
N VAL A 547 6.95 -4.08 -12.76
CA VAL A 547 7.01 -2.86 -13.58
C VAL A 547 5.84 -1.93 -13.25
N VAL A 548 4.62 -2.47 -13.14
CA VAL A 548 3.47 -1.65 -12.74
C VAL A 548 3.66 -1.14 -11.31
N GLN A 549 4.06 -1.99 -10.37
CA GLN A 549 4.27 -1.62 -8.97
C GLN A 549 5.24 -0.43 -8.83
N MET A 550 6.35 -0.44 -9.54
CA MET A 550 7.39 0.59 -9.47
C MET A 550 7.09 1.86 -10.29
N THR A 551 6.05 1.85 -11.12
CA THR A 551 5.70 3.00 -11.98
C THR A 551 4.31 3.56 -11.73
N TRP A 552 3.47 2.88 -10.94
CA TRP A 552 2.12 3.32 -10.57
C TRP A 552 2.16 4.36 -9.45
N PRO A 553 1.17 5.30 -9.35
CA PRO A 553 1.07 6.21 -8.20
C PRO A 553 0.91 5.44 -6.88
N GLY A 554 1.71 5.77 -5.88
CA GLY A 554 1.71 5.14 -4.56
C GLY A 554 3.11 4.75 -4.09
N ALA A 555 3.21 4.11 -2.94
CA ALA A 555 4.43 3.60 -2.34
C ALA A 555 4.60 2.11 -2.68
N PRO A 556 5.49 1.76 -3.62
CA PRO A 556 5.72 0.35 -3.96
C PRO A 556 6.21 -0.41 -2.74
N THR A 557 5.54 -1.52 -2.42
CA THR A 557 5.81 -2.29 -1.21
C THR A 557 6.13 -3.74 -1.57
N VAL A 558 7.35 -4.15 -1.30
CA VAL A 558 7.84 -5.52 -1.54
C VAL A 558 7.61 -6.36 -0.29
N TYR A 559 6.88 -7.46 -0.40
CA TYR A 559 6.80 -8.46 0.66
C TYR A 559 8.06 -9.33 0.63
N TYR A 560 8.74 -9.48 1.77
CA TYR A 560 10.02 -10.20 1.83
C TYR A 560 9.99 -11.50 1.03
N GLY A 561 11.00 -11.72 0.21
CA GLY A 561 11.13 -12.91 -0.62
C GLY A 561 10.44 -12.87 -1.98
N ASP A 562 9.55 -11.91 -2.27
CA ASP A 562 8.99 -11.74 -3.62
C ASP A 562 10.11 -11.46 -4.63
N GLU A 563 11.08 -10.62 -4.24
CA GLU A 563 12.28 -10.33 -5.03
C GLU A 563 13.22 -11.53 -5.16
N ALA A 564 13.13 -12.51 -4.27
CA ALA A 564 13.93 -13.73 -4.27
C ALA A 564 13.23 -14.93 -4.93
N GLY A 565 12.02 -14.74 -5.47
CA GLY A 565 11.26 -15.79 -6.15
C GLY A 565 10.49 -16.74 -5.22
N VAL A 566 10.19 -16.34 -4.00
CA VAL A 566 9.43 -17.15 -3.04
C VAL A 566 7.99 -17.31 -3.51
N CYS A 567 7.52 -18.56 -3.50
CA CYS A 567 6.13 -18.94 -3.78
C CYS A 567 5.39 -19.31 -2.48
N GLY A 568 4.07 -19.34 -2.53
CA GLY A 568 3.20 -19.81 -1.46
C GLY A 568 1.74 -19.46 -1.73
N PHE A 569 0.83 -20.40 -1.44
CA PHE A 569 -0.59 -20.07 -1.35
C PHE A 569 -0.84 -19.13 -0.17
N THR A 570 -2.07 -18.71 0.04
CA THR A 570 -2.42 -17.85 1.19
C THR A 570 -1.92 -18.46 2.53
N ASP A 571 -1.91 -17.68 3.58
CA ASP A 571 -1.38 -18.10 4.87
C ASP A 571 -1.86 -19.51 5.29
N PRO A 572 -1.00 -20.32 5.92
CA PRO A 572 0.38 -20.01 6.34
C PRO A 572 1.45 -20.21 5.26
N ASP A 573 1.13 -20.72 4.06
CA ASP A 573 2.11 -21.10 3.03
C ASP A 573 2.87 -19.92 2.42
N ASN A 574 2.26 -18.72 2.33
CA ASN A 574 2.92 -17.50 1.87
C ASN A 574 4.04 -17.01 2.80
N ARG A 575 4.07 -17.52 4.07
CA ARG A 575 5.04 -17.19 5.12
C ARG A 575 6.22 -18.15 5.15
N ARG A 576 6.68 -18.60 3.97
CA ARG A 576 7.91 -19.38 3.83
C ARG A 576 9.11 -18.51 4.18
N THR A 577 10.20 -19.16 4.61
CA THR A 577 11.44 -18.47 4.96
C THR A 577 12.08 -17.79 3.75
N TYR A 578 12.79 -16.69 4.01
CA TYR A 578 13.65 -16.09 3.01
C TYR A 578 14.76 -17.09 2.59
N PRO A 579 14.97 -17.34 1.30
CA PRO A 579 15.85 -18.42 0.82
C PRO A 579 17.34 -17.99 0.77
N TRP A 580 17.91 -17.55 1.88
CA TRP A 580 19.31 -17.08 1.93
C TRP A 580 20.28 -18.11 1.34
N GLY A 581 21.04 -17.66 0.32
CA GLY A 581 21.99 -18.50 -0.43
C GLY A 581 21.36 -19.31 -1.56
N HIS A 582 20.05 -19.22 -1.77
CA HIS A 582 19.28 -19.92 -2.81
C HIS A 582 18.30 -19.01 -3.54
N GLU A 583 18.53 -17.70 -3.50
CA GLU A 583 17.68 -16.68 -4.08
C GLU A 583 17.66 -16.72 -5.61
N ASP A 584 16.56 -16.36 -6.22
CA ASP A 584 16.52 -16.05 -7.66
C ASP A 584 17.27 -14.73 -7.92
N GLN A 585 18.54 -14.85 -8.28
CA GLN A 585 19.43 -13.70 -8.50
C GLN A 585 18.97 -12.79 -9.64
N MET A 586 18.29 -13.34 -10.66
CA MET A 586 17.76 -12.54 -11.77
C MET A 586 16.57 -11.71 -11.29
N MET A 587 15.70 -12.27 -10.44
CA MET A 587 14.56 -11.55 -9.90
C MET A 587 15.00 -10.45 -8.93
N ILE A 588 16.03 -10.70 -8.09
CA ILE A 588 16.63 -9.65 -7.23
C ILE A 588 17.20 -8.52 -8.08
N ALA A 589 17.99 -8.85 -9.11
CA ALA A 589 18.58 -7.85 -10.00
C ALA A 589 17.49 -7.02 -10.70
N PHE A 590 16.41 -7.67 -11.13
CA PHE A 590 15.27 -6.99 -11.75
C PHE A 590 14.57 -6.02 -10.79
N HIS A 591 14.29 -6.44 -9.54
CA HIS A 591 13.71 -5.55 -8.54
C HIS A 591 14.63 -4.36 -8.24
N ARG A 592 15.93 -4.59 -8.07
CA ARG A 592 16.92 -3.53 -7.85
C ARG A 592 16.94 -2.51 -8.98
N ASP A 593 16.93 -2.97 -10.23
CA ASP A 593 16.93 -2.08 -11.40
C ASP A 593 15.61 -1.29 -11.50
N MET A 594 14.47 -1.92 -11.23
CA MET A 594 13.18 -1.25 -11.21
C MET A 594 13.03 -0.25 -10.06
N ILE A 595 13.53 -0.58 -8.86
CA ILE A 595 13.60 0.34 -7.73
C ILE A 595 14.52 1.53 -8.07
N LYS A 596 15.64 1.28 -8.72
CA LYS A 596 16.54 2.35 -9.18
C LYS A 596 15.82 3.28 -10.16
N ILE A 597 15.09 2.75 -11.14
CA ILE A 597 14.27 3.54 -12.08
C ILE A 597 13.24 4.36 -11.30
N HIS A 598 12.51 3.75 -10.35
CA HIS A 598 11.53 4.45 -9.53
C HIS A 598 12.14 5.67 -8.81
N LYS A 599 13.31 5.49 -8.21
CA LYS A 599 14.00 6.54 -7.42
C LYS A 599 14.74 7.57 -8.27
N GLU A 600 15.18 7.22 -9.48
CA GLU A 600 15.86 8.14 -10.40
C GLU A 600 14.91 9.18 -11.00
N TYR A 601 13.63 8.82 -11.14
CA TYR A 601 12.61 9.67 -11.74
C TYR A 601 11.60 10.16 -10.71
N ASP A 602 11.97 11.22 -9.96
CA ASP A 602 11.20 11.76 -8.82
C ASP A 602 9.72 12.01 -9.12
N PHE A 603 9.38 12.36 -10.37
CA PHE A 603 8.00 12.59 -10.76
C PHE A 603 7.11 11.34 -10.70
N LEU A 604 7.65 10.14 -10.54
CA LEU A 604 6.87 8.93 -10.28
C LEU A 604 6.17 8.98 -8.90
N SER A 605 6.71 9.73 -7.96
CA SER A 605 6.15 9.91 -6.62
C SER A 605 4.95 10.88 -6.57
N ASN A 606 4.77 11.77 -7.57
CA ASN A 606 3.75 12.84 -7.53
C ASN A 606 3.21 13.27 -8.90
N GLY A 607 3.64 12.64 -9.99
CA GLY A 607 3.26 13.02 -11.35
C GLY A 607 1.89 12.49 -11.77
N SER A 608 1.37 13.07 -12.83
CA SER A 608 0.10 12.69 -13.47
C SER A 608 0.13 11.26 -14.02
N LEU A 609 -1.07 10.65 -14.11
CA LEU A 609 -1.33 9.37 -14.73
C LEU A 609 -2.34 9.51 -15.87
N VAL A 610 -2.07 8.91 -17.02
CA VAL A 610 -3.03 8.84 -18.15
C VAL A 610 -2.95 7.49 -18.84
N PHE A 611 -4.10 6.90 -19.16
CA PHE A 611 -4.16 5.70 -19.99
C PHE A 611 -3.99 6.08 -21.47
N LEU A 612 -3.12 5.37 -22.19
CA LEU A 612 -2.74 5.69 -23.57
C LEU A 612 -3.32 4.72 -24.59
N TRP A 613 -3.33 3.44 -24.22
CA TRP A 613 -3.83 2.36 -25.06
C TRP A 613 -4.17 1.15 -24.20
N ASN A 614 -5.17 0.39 -24.62
CA ASN A 614 -5.53 -0.88 -24.01
C ASN A 614 -6.21 -1.80 -25.03
N ASP A 615 -6.02 -3.09 -24.84
CA ASP A 615 -6.80 -4.15 -25.49
C ASP A 615 -6.80 -5.40 -24.58
N TYR A 616 -7.35 -6.52 -25.07
CA TYR A 616 -7.31 -7.77 -24.31
C TYR A 616 -5.86 -8.21 -24.03
N GLN A 617 -5.49 -8.36 -22.76
CA GLN A 617 -4.13 -8.68 -22.27
C GLN A 617 -3.07 -7.64 -22.67
N GLY A 618 -3.46 -6.40 -22.93
CA GLY A 618 -2.56 -5.32 -23.23
C GLY A 618 -2.94 -4.03 -22.55
N LEU A 619 -1.95 -3.29 -22.06
CA LEU A 619 -2.16 -2.04 -21.35
C LEU A 619 -1.01 -1.09 -21.65
N CYS A 620 -1.31 0.19 -21.81
CA CYS A 620 -0.31 1.24 -21.82
C CYS A 620 -0.80 2.45 -21.02
N PHE A 621 0.04 2.93 -20.13
CA PHE A 621 -0.21 4.18 -19.40
C PHE A 621 1.03 5.07 -19.44
N GLY A 622 0.81 6.37 -19.25
CA GLY A 622 1.83 7.38 -19.13
C GLY A 622 1.84 8.01 -17.75
N ARG A 623 3.05 8.18 -17.18
CA ARG A 623 3.33 9.03 -16.04
C ARG A 623 4.02 10.29 -16.55
N PHE A 624 3.67 11.46 -16.02
CA PHE A 624 4.30 12.69 -16.51
C PHE A 624 4.26 13.84 -15.52
N SER A 625 5.25 14.71 -15.64
CA SER A 625 5.35 15.99 -14.97
C SER A 625 5.33 17.15 -15.98
N HIS A 626 5.80 18.33 -15.58
CA HIS A 626 5.95 19.47 -16.45
C HIS A 626 6.88 19.19 -17.66
N ASP A 627 8.00 18.52 -17.46
CA ASP A 627 9.05 18.33 -18.46
C ASP A 627 9.45 16.86 -18.70
N GLU A 628 8.97 15.91 -17.91
CA GLU A 628 9.33 14.50 -18.02
C GLU A 628 8.14 13.61 -18.31
N ARG A 629 8.37 12.53 -19.05
CA ARG A 629 7.36 11.54 -19.49
C ARG A 629 7.91 10.14 -19.35
N MET A 630 7.13 9.25 -18.79
CA MET A 630 7.40 7.83 -18.78
C MET A 630 6.20 7.10 -19.39
N ILE A 631 6.46 6.22 -20.34
CA ILE A 631 5.44 5.41 -21.01
C ILE A 631 5.69 3.96 -20.62
N VAL A 632 4.70 3.32 -20.03
CA VAL A 632 4.76 1.93 -19.58
C VAL A 632 3.82 1.12 -20.44
N ILE A 633 4.34 0.05 -21.05
CA ILE A 633 3.62 -0.80 -22.00
C ILE A 633 3.68 -2.23 -21.52
N LEU A 634 2.55 -2.92 -21.43
CA LEU A 634 2.42 -4.32 -21.07
C LEU A 634 1.84 -5.13 -22.23
N ASN A 635 2.39 -6.32 -22.45
CA ASN A 635 1.87 -7.33 -23.34
C ASN A 635 1.80 -8.69 -22.63
N ASN A 636 0.71 -8.93 -21.90
CA ASN A 636 0.47 -10.18 -21.15
C ASN A 636 -0.04 -11.34 -22.05
N ARG A 637 0.18 -11.24 -23.38
CA ARG A 637 -0.08 -12.33 -24.33
C ARG A 637 1.12 -13.24 -24.44
N ASN A 638 0.85 -14.49 -24.77
CA ASN A 638 1.87 -15.49 -25.09
C ASN A 638 2.35 -15.40 -26.56
N GLU A 639 2.38 -14.20 -27.13
CA GLU A 639 2.83 -13.93 -28.50
C GLU A 639 3.45 -12.55 -28.63
N ASP A 640 4.44 -12.43 -29.49
CA ASP A 640 5.02 -11.13 -29.84
C ASP A 640 4.05 -10.34 -30.72
N ARG A 641 4.05 -9.03 -30.56
CA ARG A 641 3.21 -8.13 -31.38
C ARG A 641 3.82 -6.75 -31.54
N GLU A 642 3.35 -6.02 -32.54
CA GLU A 642 3.62 -4.59 -32.68
C GLU A 642 2.43 -3.80 -32.14
N VAL A 643 2.69 -2.74 -31.34
CA VAL A 643 1.66 -1.86 -30.80
C VAL A 643 1.89 -0.42 -31.23
N GLU A 644 0.80 0.28 -31.52
CA GLU A 644 0.80 1.71 -31.86
C GLU A 644 0.17 2.49 -30.70
N ILE A 645 0.87 3.50 -30.21
CA ILE A 645 0.50 4.22 -28.98
C ILE A 645 0.51 5.73 -29.22
N GLU A 646 -0.57 6.39 -28.82
CA GLU A 646 -0.76 7.85 -28.89
C GLU A 646 -0.10 8.54 -27.68
N VAL A 647 1.25 8.58 -27.67
CA VAL A 647 2.02 9.18 -26.56
C VAL A 647 1.80 10.68 -26.42
N TRP A 648 1.22 11.34 -27.43
CA TRP A 648 0.83 12.77 -27.35
C TRP A 648 -0.11 13.08 -26.18
N LYS A 649 -0.89 12.12 -25.71
CA LYS A 649 -1.79 12.29 -24.56
C LYS A 649 -1.05 12.70 -23.29
N THR A 650 0.25 12.38 -23.18
CA THR A 650 1.13 12.84 -22.10
C THR A 650 1.69 14.26 -22.29
N GLY A 651 1.34 14.93 -23.39
CA GLY A 651 1.89 16.24 -23.74
C GLY A 651 3.10 16.21 -24.66
N ILE A 652 3.51 15.03 -25.17
CA ILE A 652 4.50 14.89 -26.23
C ILE A 652 3.98 15.58 -27.50
N SER A 653 4.87 16.24 -28.24
CA SER A 653 4.51 17.07 -29.37
C SER A 653 3.81 16.29 -30.49
N ARG A 654 2.70 16.84 -31.00
CA ARG A 654 2.08 16.40 -32.27
C ARG A 654 2.62 17.16 -33.49
N LEU A 655 3.47 18.17 -33.28
CA LEU A 655 3.91 19.10 -34.33
C LEU A 655 5.33 18.78 -34.82
N LYS A 656 6.10 18.05 -34.05
CA LYS A 656 7.48 17.62 -34.38
C LYS A 656 7.71 16.19 -33.87
N ASP A 657 8.70 15.54 -34.44
CA ASP A 657 9.15 14.24 -33.98
C ASP A 657 9.77 14.36 -32.57
N SER A 658 9.60 13.33 -31.77
CA SER A 658 10.15 13.25 -30.41
C SER A 658 10.80 11.89 -30.20
N VAL A 659 11.97 11.87 -29.58
CA VAL A 659 12.70 10.64 -29.26
C VAL A 659 12.29 10.17 -27.87
N LEU A 660 11.90 8.89 -27.76
CA LEU A 660 11.67 8.20 -26.49
C LEU A 660 12.75 7.14 -26.32
N LYS A 661 13.40 7.14 -25.17
CA LYS A 661 14.47 6.21 -24.84
C LYS A 661 13.87 5.03 -24.07
N ARG A 662 14.04 3.80 -24.56
CA ARG A 662 13.75 2.60 -23.76
C ARG A 662 14.81 2.48 -22.67
N ILE A 663 14.37 2.42 -21.43
CA ILE A 663 15.23 2.26 -20.24
C ILE A 663 15.10 0.89 -19.61
N MET A 664 14.04 0.15 -19.94
CA MET A 664 13.84 -1.24 -19.51
C MET A 664 12.95 -1.98 -20.51
N LEU A 665 13.28 -3.25 -20.75
CA LEU A 665 12.45 -4.23 -21.47
C LEU A 665 12.52 -5.57 -20.74
N SER A 666 11.36 -6.06 -20.28
CA SER A 666 11.18 -7.42 -19.80
C SER A 666 10.57 -8.28 -20.90
N TYR A 667 10.96 -9.54 -20.95
CA TYR A 667 10.46 -10.54 -21.91
C TYR A 667 10.44 -11.93 -21.24
N ARG A 668 9.91 -12.95 -21.90
CA ARG A 668 9.69 -14.28 -21.32
C ARG A 668 10.84 -14.81 -20.47
N ASP A 669 12.08 -14.77 -20.99
CA ASP A 669 13.22 -15.47 -20.39
C ASP A 669 14.17 -14.53 -19.61
N GLY A 670 13.84 -13.23 -19.53
CA GLY A 670 14.70 -12.27 -18.84
C GLY A 670 14.29 -10.82 -19.04
N TYR A 671 15.26 -9.93 -18.90
CA TYR A 671 15.07 -8.50 -19.13
C TYR A 671 16.39 -7.84 -19.57
N THR A 672 16.29 -6.59 -20.00
CA THR A 672 17.45 -5.75 -20.32
C THR A 672 17.18 -4.29 -19.95
N THR A 673 18.20 -3.62 -19.47
CA THR A 673 18.24 -2.16 -19.26
C THR A 673 19.05 -1.45 -20.35
N GLU A 674 19.42 -2.16 -21.40
CA GLU A 674 20.09 -1.56 -22.55
C GLU A 674 19.19 -0.52 -23.21
N GLU A 675 19.72 0.68 -23.35
CA GLU A 675 19.01 1.81 -23.94
C GLU A 675 18.78 1.62 -25.44
N TYR A 676 17.58 1.95 -25.90
CA TYR A 676 17.22 1.97 -27.31
C TYR A 676 16.30 3.14 -27.61
N GLU A 677 16.48 3.82 -28.72
CA GLU A 677 15.69 4.98 -29.10
C GLU A 677 14.58 4.63 -30.08
N TYR A 678 13.38 5.11 -29.78
CA TYR A 678 12.23 5.09 -30.67
C TYR A 678 11.82 6.51 -30.99
N THR A 679 11.36 6.74 -32.23
CA THR A 679 10.89 8.06 -32.68
C THR A 679 9.38 8.07 -32.76
N ALA A 680 8.74 8.92 -31.94
CA ALA A 680 7.31 9.24 -32.07
C ALA A 680 7.14 10.27 -33.18
N LYS A 681 6.32 9.93 -34.18
CA LYS A 681 5.95 10.83 -35.30
C LYS A 681 4.54 11.38 -35.07
N ALA A 682 4.41 12.69 -35.09
CA ALA A 682 3.15 13.38 -34.78
C ALA A 682 2.53 12.93 -33.43
N GLY A 683 3.35 12.56 -32.47
CA GLY A 683 2.94 12.09 -31.15
C GLY A 683 2.45 10.64 -31.10
N VAL A 684 2.73 9.84 -32.13
CA VAL A 684 2.41 8.41 -32.19
C VAL A 684 3.70 7.61 -32.32
N ILE A 685 3.80 6.51 -31.54
CA ILE A 685 4.95 5.61 -31.56
C ILE A 685 4.51 4.19 -31.91
N ARG A 686 5.35 3.45 -32.63
CA ARG A 686 5.19 2.01 -32.88
C ARG A 686 6.35 1.26 -32.27
N VAL A 687 6.06 0.25 -31.47
CA VAL A 687 7.07 -0.55 -30.77
C VAL A 687 6.75 -2.04 -30.84
N PRO A 688 7.76 -2.88 -31.02
CA PRO A 688 7.62 -4.34 -30.89
C PRO A 688 7.56 -4.69 -29.40
N MET A 689 6.55 -5.46 -29.01
CA MET A 689 6.38 -5.97 -27.66
C MET A 689 6.53 -7.49 -27.66
N PRO A 690 7.48 -8.04 -26.89
CA PRO A 690 7.63 -9.47 -26.75
C PRO A 690 6.46 -10.09 -25.96
N ALA A 691 6.29 -11.40 -26.11
CA ALA A 691 5.35 -12.20 -25.31
C ALA A 691 5.67 -12.08 -23.82
N PHE A 692 4.64 -11.90 -23.00
CA PHE A 692 4.76 -11.66 -21.55
C PHE A 692 5.80 -10.56 -21.24
N GLY A 693 5.69 -9.43 -21.95
CA GLY A 693 6.67 -8.37 -21.92
C GLY A 693 6.17 -7.06 -21.35
N ALA A 694 7.07 -6.37 -20.66
CA ALA A 694 6.88 -5.01 -20.22
C ALA A 694 8.00 -4.10 -20.76
N MET A 695 7.65 -2.88 -21.17
CA MET A 695 8.61 -1.90 -21.67
C MET A 695 8.40 -0.57 -20.96
N VAL A 696 9.49 0.06 -20.55
CA VAL A 696 9.50 1.41 -20.00
C VAL A 696 10.27 2.34 -20.92
N LEU A 697 9.59 3.37 -21.41
CA LEU A 697 10.15 4.41 -22.25
C LEU A 697 10.18 5.73 -21.50
N TYR A 698 11.26 6.48 -21.64
CA TYR A 698 11.44 7.79 -21.01
C TYR A 698 11.65 8.86 -22.07
N HIS A 699 11.11 10.06 -21.82
CA HIS A 699 11.31 11.25 -22.64
C HIS A 699 11.42 12.49 -21.75
N LYS A 700 12.45 13.30 -21.96
CA LYS A 700 12.60 14.62 -21.38
C LYS A 700 12.26 15.68 -22.43
N CYS A 701 11.36 16.61 -22.08
CA CYS A 701 10.98 17.69 -22.98
C CYS A 701 12.09 18.74 -23.03
N GLU A 702 12.72 18.91 -24.18
CA GLU A 702 13.77 19.95 -24.39
C GLU A 702 13.23 21.37 -24.18
N ASN A 703 11.96 21.60 -24.52
CA ASN A 703 11.31 22.89 -24.41
C ASN A 703 9.96 22.70 -23.67
N PRO A 704 9.98 22.62 -22.34
CA PRO A 704 8.75 22.50 -21.57
C PRO A 704 7.86 23.74 -21.77
N THR A 705 6.58 23.57 -21.49
CA THR A 705 5.60 24.66 -21.61
C THR A 705 5.95 25.79 -20.64
N ILE A 706 6.24 26.98 -21.14
CA ILE A 706 6.45 28.16 -20.29
C ILE A 706 5.07 28.74 -19.98
N PHE A 707 4.73 28.83 -18.71
CA PHE A 707 3.56 29.56 -18.23
C PHE A 707 3.99 30.95 -17.79
N VAL A 708 3.19 31.94 -18.12
CA VAL A 708 3.43 33.29 -17.65
C VAL A 708 3.13 33.30 -16.15
N GLU A 709 4.15 33.49 -15.33
CA GLU A 709 3.97 33.76 -13.90
C GLU A 709 3.51 35.24 -13.76
N ASP A 710 2.39 35.43 -13.04
CA ASP A 710 1.92 36.79 -12.65
C ASP A 710 2.74 37.35 -11.51
#